data_24772a2a0f3777402ef2b7b3deb43c2a
#
_entry.id   24772a2a0f3777402ef2b7b3deb43c2a
#
_cell.length_a   1.000
_cell.length_b   1.000
_cell.length_c   1.000
_cell.angle_alpha   90.00
_cell.angle_beta   90.00
_cell.angle_gamma   90.00
#
_symmetry.space_group_name_H-M   'P 1'
#
loop_
_entity.id
_entity.type
_entity.pdbx_description
1 polymer ?
#
loop_
_entity_poly.entity_id
_entity_poly.type
_entity_poly.pdbx_seq_one_letter_code
_entity_poly.pdbx_strand_id
1 'polypeptide(L)'
;APTSSGPYRSQGATGGAPGGAAGGPQRPGGGGPNRGPGRGGTAGAFGKNASKSSKRKQKSRKALREEFDNMQAPQLGGAVIPHGDGKTKIRMRRGSSLADFAEKIGADPAALVSALFHLGEMVTATQSVDADTFEILGAQLKYQIEIVSPEDEDRELLQDFDIDLAQELEDMNPDDLVARPPVVTVMGHVDHGKTSLLDAIRKTEVIKGEAGGITQHIGAYQIHHDHDGVNRAITFIDTPGHEAFTAMRARGAKVTDIAVLVVAADDGIMPQTIEALNHAQAADVPIVVAVNKIDKEGANPDKVRQQLTEYNLIAEEYGGDTIFVNVSAKKGEGVDALIESILLTADAAIDLRAVAADDARGVAIEAHLDRGRGPVATVLVQRGTLKVGDAIVAGGSFGRVRAMLDEDGASVEEAGPSRPVQVLGFTSVPNAGDTFLVAEDDRTARQIAEKRQAAERNAQLAKARKKVSLEDFMEQSKVSTLNLILKGDVSGSVEALEDALMQLDVGAEVDLRVIHRGVGAITKSDITLASASTAVVIGFNVKPEPQTAIFADQEGVEVRFYSVIYNAIEEIELSLKGLLKPEFEEVVLGSAEVRDLFKSSKVGTIAGSIVTEGIIRRNAKARVMRDGATIAEE
;
A
#
# COMPACT_ATOMS: atom_id res chain seq x y z
N ALA A 1 49.44 -34.72 -15.57
CA ALA A 1 50.84 -34.26 -15.41
C ALA A 1 51.52 -34.07 -16.76
N PRO A 2 52.50 -33.21 -16.87
CA PRO A 2 52.69 -31.84 -16.31
C PRO A 2 53.18 -30.83 -17.38
N THR A 3 53.45 -29.62 -16.90
CA THR A 3 54.56 -28.67 -17.23
C THR A 3 54.06 -27.34 -17.73
N SER A 4 54.26 -26.34 -16.96
CA SER A 4 55.34 -25.36 -16.78
C SER A 4 55.38 -24.36 -17.94
N SER A 5 55.45 -23.09 -17.80
CA SER A 5 56.35 -22.23 -17.04
C SER A 5 55.94 -20.74 -17.27
N GLY A 6 56.14 -19.96 -16.28
CA GLY A 6 56.12 -18.54 -16.15
C GLY A 6 57.22 -17.79 -16.97
N PRO A 7 57.75 -16.67 -16.46
CA PRO A 7 57.21 -15.31 -16.60
C PRO A 7 58.17 -14.41 -17.41
N TYR A 8 57.73 -13.23 -17.85
CA TYR A 8 58.69 -12.19 -18.23
C TYR A 8 58.33 -10.81 -17.69
N ARG A 9 59.31 -10.30 -17.04
CA ARG A 9 59.54 -9.01 -16.43
C ARG A 9 60.29 -8.14 -17.44
N SER A 10 60.09 -6.81 -17.44
CA SER A 10 61.12 -5.76 -17.36
C SER A 10 60.49 -4.44 -17.80
N GLN A 11 60.58 -3.46 -16.95
CA GLN A 11 61.60 -2.38 -16.90
C GLN A 11 61.42 -1.43 -18.10
N GLY A 12 61.34 -0.17 -18.00
CA GLY A 12 61.72 0.77 -16.97
C GLY A 12 61.75 2.16 -17.59
N ALA A 13 61.63 3.07 -16.71
CA ALA A 13 62.42 4.26 -16.50
C ALA A 13 62.21 5.52 -17.36
N THR A 14 61.90 6.53 -16.60
CA THR A 14 62.53 7.88 -16.49
C THR A 14 62.19 8.91 -17.54
N GLY A 15 61.65 10.04 -17.15
CA GLY A 15 62.24 11.20 -16.66
C GLY A 15 61.64 12.44 -17.27
N GLY A 16 61.46 13.48 -16.49
CA GLY A 16 61.69 14.85 -16.89
C GLY A 16 60.50 15.78 -16.94
N ALA A 17 60.24 16.47 -15.89
CA ALA A 17 59.76 17.86 -15.96
C ALA A 17 60.98 18.76 -16.33
N PRO A 18 60.83 20.04 -16.76
CA PRO A 18 60.00 21.07 -16.18
C PRO A 18 59.53 22.19 -17.15
N GLY A 19 58.68 23.06 -16.64
CA GLY A 19 58.83 24.50 -16.83
C GLY A 19 57.97 25.23 -17.87
N GLY A 20 57.33 26.30 -17.42
CA GLY A 20 57.21 27.54 -18.19
C GLY A 20 55.77 27.96 -18.55
N ALA A 21 55.16 28.72 -17.71
CA ALA A 21 54.93 30.16 -17.83
C ALA A 21 53.92 30.65 -18.91
N ALA A 22 52.91 31.35 -18.39
CA ALA A 22 52.39 32.64 -18.84
C ALA A 22 51.62 32.76 -20.17
N GLY A 23 50.46 33.39 -20.07
CA GLY A 23 49.85 34.03 -21.20
C GLY A 23 48.35 34.24 -21.09
N GLY A 24 47.91 35.27 -20.33
CA GLY A 24 46.63 35.88 -20.64
C GLY A 24 46.77 36.88 -21.78
N PRO A 25 45.67 37.22 -22.43
CA PRO A 25 45.42 38.64 -22.67
C PRO A 25 43.98 39.03 -22.42
N GLN A 26 43.75 40.06 -21.67
CA GLN A 26 43.53 41.46 -22.03
C GLN A 26 42.18 41.77 -22.68
N ARG A 27 41.47 42.58 -21.89
CA ARG A 27 40.37 43.49 -22.33
C ARG A 27 40.93 44.67 -23.11
N PRO A 28 40.07 45.39 -23.88
CA PRO A 28 39.98 46.85 -23.73
C PRO A 28 38.49 47.24 -23.50
N GLY A 29 38.14 48.26 -22.82
CA GLY A 29 38.70 49.48 -22.33
C GLY A 29 37.96 50.68 -22.87
N GLY A 30 37.53 51.56 -21.99
CA GLY A 30 37.20 52.93 -22.26
C GLY A 30 35.71 53.29 -22.03
N GLY A 31 35.30 54.32 -21.32
CA GLY A 31 35.96 55.40 -20.65
C GLY A 31 34.89 56.19 -19.87
N GLY A 32 35.28 56.70 -18.73
CA GLY A 32 34.56 57.80 -18.06
C GLY A 32 35.04 59.16 -18.62
N PRO A 33 34.76 60.28 -18.01
CA PRO A 33 34.76 60.59 -16.59
C PRO A 33 33.83 61.77 -16.14
N ASN A 34 33.76 61.98 -14.87
CA ASN A 34 33.94 63.23 -14.14
C ASN A 34 32.72 63.96 -13.50
N ARG A 35 32.83 64.10 -12.31
CA ARG A 35 33.01 65.13 -11.25
C ARG A 35 31.75 65.45 -10.41
N GLY A 36 31.93 65.24 -9.13
CA GLY A 36 31.23 65.92 -8.05
C GLY A 36 31.87 67.28 -7.74
N PRO A 37 31.76 67.90 -6.58
CA PRO A 37 30.89 67.79 -5.46
C PRO A 37 30.33 69.16 -5.03
N GLY A 38 29.41 69.22 -4.07
CA GLY A 38 28.99 70.54 -3.52
C GLY A 38 28.02 70.45 -2.34
N ARG A 39 28.60 70.76 -1.24
CA ARG A 39 28.08 71.05 0.11
C ARG A 39 26.90 72.01 0.20
N GLY A 40 26.03 71.75 1.16
CA GLY A 40 25.74 72.69 2.26
C GLY A 40 24.52 73.57 2.10
N GLY A 41 23.73 73.62 3.14
CA GLY A 41 22.88 74.81 3.39
C GLY A 41 21.55 74.45 4.03
N THR A 42 21.52 74.74 5.31
CA THR A 42 20.38 74.73 6.20
C THR A 42 19.41 75.94 5.94
N ALA A 43 18.15 75.74 6.37
CA ALA A 43 17.22 76.70 6.87
C ALA A 43 16.30 77.43 5.89
N GLY A 44 15.02 77.45 6.24
CA GLY A 44 14.08 78.45 5.83
C GLY A 44 12.63 77.99 5.78
N ALA A 45 11.92 78.22 6.89
CA ALA A 45 10.48 78.05 6.98
C ALA A 45 9.74 79.14 6.20
N PHE A 46 8.48 78.87 5.87
CA PHE A 46 7.42 79.74 5.38
C PHE A 46 7.39 80.12 3.88
N GLY A 47 6.28 79.69 3.27
CA GLY A 47 5.79 80.37 2.08
C GLY A 47 4.82 79.65 1.19
N LYS A 48 3.55 79.78 1.46
CA LYS A 48 2.40 79.92 0.54
C LYS A 48 2.01 78.80 -0.45
N ASN A 49 0.77 78.34 -0.22
CA ASN A 49 -0.21 77.75 -1.10
C ASN A 49 -0.03 77.98 -2.63
N ALA A 50 0.06 76.91 -3.37
CA ALA A 50 -0.44 76.84 -4.73
C ALA A 50 -1.07 75.48 -4.96
N SER A 51 -2.38 75.46 -5.07
CA SER A 51 -3.23 74.39 -5.43
C SER A 51 -2.84 73.85 -6.80
N LYS A 52 -2.32 72.62 -6.86
CA LYS A 52 -2.33 71.78 -8.11
C LYS A 52 -3.32 70.67 -7.94
N SER A 53 -4.44 70.79 -8.60
CA SER A 53 -5.43 69.73 -8.78
C SER A 53 -4.76 68.48 -9.30
N SER A 54 -4.62 67.45 -8.47
CA SER A 54 -4.28 66.11 -8.91
C SER A 54 -5.49 65.53 -9.68
N LYS A 55 -5.37 65.40 -10.99
CA LYS A 55 -6.28 64.60 -11.77
C LYS A 55 -6.29 63.19 -11.18
N ARG A 56 -7.35 62.84 -10.44
CA ARG A 56 -7.67 61.44 -10.09
C ARG A 56 -7.72 60.64 -11.39
N LYS A 57 -6.74 59.76 -11.61
CA LYS A 57 -6.84 58.73 -12.64
C LYS A 57 -8.12 57.97 -12.33
N GLN A 58 -9.10 58.05 -13.20
CA GLN A 58 -10.27 57.19 -13.16
C GLN A 58 -9.77 55.74 -13.28
N LYS A 59 -9.98 54.97 -12.20
CA LYS A 59 -9.73 53.51 -12.21
C LYS A 59 -10.54 52.91 -13.36
N SER A 60 -9.94 52.04 -14.12
CA SER A 60 -10.62 51.34 -15.22
C SER A 60 -11.86 50.61 -14.68
N ARG A 61 -12.90 50.49 -15.48
CA ARG A 61 -14.11 49.74 -15.12
C ARG A 61 -13.82 48.31 -14.62
N LYS A 62 -12.71 47.70 -15.07
CA LYS A 62 -12.25 46.38 -14.62
C LYS A 62 -11.70 46.43 -13.18
N ALA A 63 -10.89 47.44 -12.84
CA ALA A 63 -10.37 47.65 -11.49
C ALA A 63 -11.47 48.00 -10.47
N LEU A 64 -12.53 48.70 -10.91
CA LEU A 64 -13.69 48.99 -10.04
C LEU A 64 -14.55 47.72 -9.82
N ARG A 65 -14.62 46.83 -10.78
CA ARG A 65 -15.34 45.56 -10.68
C ARG A 65 -14.62 44.58 -9.76
N GLU A 66 -13.30 44.49 -9.88
CA GLU A 66 -12.47 43.69 -8.96
C GLU A 66 -12.51 44.22 -7.51
N GLU A 67 -12.59 45.55 -7.33
CA GLU A 67 -12.71 46.17 -6.00
C GLU A 67 -14.13 45.99 -5.41
N PHE A 68 -15.16 45.93 -6.26
CA PHE A 68 -16.56 45.69 -5.89
C PHE A 68 -16.81 44.20 -5.57
N ASP A 69 -16.19 43.28 -6.32
CA ASP A 69 -16.26 41.86 -6.06
C ASP A 69 -15.52 41.48 -4.76
N ASN A 70 -14.40 42.15 -4.46
CA ASN A 70 -13.69 41.98 -3.20
C ASN A 70 -14.41 42.63 -1.97
N MET A 71 -15.36 43.55 -2.17
CA MET A 71 -16.13 44.15 -1.07
C MET A 71 -17.39 43.36 -0.67
N GLN A 72 -17.76 42.34 -1.45
CA GLN A 72 -18.96 41.50 -1.18
C GLN A 72 -18.65 40.11 -0.63
N ALA A 73 -17.40 39.79 -0.29
CA ALA A 73 -17.08 38.55 0.35
C ALA A 73 -17.64 38.53 1.80
N PRO A 74 -18.55 37.64 2.15
CA PRO A 74 -19.05 37.55 3.52
C PRO A 74 -17.91 37.20 4.47
N GLN A 75 -17.81 37.94 5.56
CA GLN A 75 -16.85 37.64 6.63
C GLN A 75 -17.39 36.50 7.50
N LEU A 76 -16.94 35.28 7.25
CA LEU A 76 -17.11 34.17 8.18
C LEU A 76 -15.89 34.16 9.12
N GLY A 77 -16.10 34.46 10.39
CA GLY A 77 -15.04 34.41 11.40
C GLY A 77 -13.93 35.47 11.30
N GLY A 78 -14.13 36.59 10.59
CA GLY A 78 -13.18 37.70 10.51
C GLY A 78 -12.10 37.57 9.41
N ALA A 79 -12.07 36.50 8.64
CA ALA A 79 -11.16 36.29 7.51
C ALA A 79 -11.94 36.37 6.18
N VAL A 80 -11.30 36.90 5.15
CA VAL A 80 -11.89 37.00 3.80
C VAL A 80 -11.62 35.69 3.08
N ILE A 81 -12.67 34.87 2.87
CA ILE A 81 -12.59 33.64 2.10
C ILE A 81 -13.11 33.92 0.68
N PRO A 82 -12.37 33.60 -0.39
CA PRO A 82 -12.85 33.73 -1.75
C PRO A 82 -14.09 32.82 -1.95
N HIS A 83 -15.14 33.39 -2.54
CA HIS A 83 -16.34 32.63 -2.91
C HIS A 83 -16.33 32.34 -4.39
N GLY A 84 -16.68 31.11 -4.74
CA GLY A 84 -16.84 30.68 -6.12
C GLY A 84 -18.10 31.27 -6.78
N ASP A 85 -18.20 31.10 -8.06
CA ASP A 85 -19.34 31.49 -8.90
C ASP A 85 -20.46 30.43 -8.97
N GLY A 86 -20.32 29.33 -8.23
CA GLY A 86 -21.22 28.17 -8.27
C GLY A 86 -20.99 27.24 -9.45
N LYS A 87 -20.07 27.55 -10.36
CA LYS A 87 -19.70 26.73 -11.52
C LYS A 87 -18.24 26.30 -11.51
N THR A 88 -17.42 26.93 -10.70
CA THR A 88 -16.00 26.57 -10.58
C THR A 88 -15.87 25.21 -9.93
N LYS A 89 -15.39 24.23 -10.69
CA LYS A 89 -15.08 22.89 -10.22
C LYS A 89 -13.71 22.88 -9.59
N ILE A 90 -13.59 22.37 -8.37
CA ILE A 90 -12.33 22.17 -7.67
C ILE A 90 -12.18 20.68 -7.40
N ARG A 91 -11.15 20.08 -7.96
CA ARG A 91 -10.86 18.69 -7.78
C ARG A 91 -9.98 18.48 -6.57
N MET A 92 -10.39 17.60 -5.67
CA MET A 92 -9.70 17.28 -4.43
C MET A 92 -9.46 15.78 -4.34
N ARG A 93 -8.30 15.38 -3.84
CA ARG A 93 -8.00 13.97 -3.54
C ARG A 93 -8.82 13.49 -2.36
N ARG A 94 -9.19 12.23 -2.37
CA ARG A 94 -9.75 11.58 -1.19
C ARG A 94 -8.72 11.63 -0.05
N GLY A 95 -9.10 12.22 1.09
CA GLY A 95 -8.19 12.40 2.22
C GLY A 95 -7.29 13.63 2.15
N SER A 96 -7.51 14.57 1.23
CA SER A 96 -6.85 15.88 1.21
C SER A 96 -7.10 16.67 2.50
N SER A 97 -6.19 17.59 2.80
CA SER A 97 -6.32 18.48 3.95
C SER A 97 -7.02 19.80 3.59
N LEU A 98 -7.50 20.52 4.60
CA LEU A 98 -8.01 21.89 4.40
C LEU A 98 -6.95 22.84 3.86
N ALA A 99 -5.67 22.59 4.15
CA ALA A 99 -4.57 23.39 3.62
C ALA A 99 -4.46 23.23 2.10
N ASP A 100 -4.62 22.00 1.58
CA ASP A 100 -4.61 21.74 0.13
C ASP A 100 -5.78 22.41 -0.58
N PHE A 101 -6.96 22.42 0.07
CA PHE A 101 -8.11 23.13 -0.45
C PHE A 101 -7.91 24.65 -0.42
N ALA A 102 -7.35 25.18 0.68
CA ALA A 102 -7.02 26.60 0.82
C ALA A 102 -6.06 27.08 -0.28
N GLU A 103 -5.03 26.27 -0.60
CA GLU A 103 -4.07 26.59 -1.66
C GLU A 103 -4.76 26.67 -3.02
N LYS A 104 -5.66 25.73 -3.35
CA LYS A 104 -6.40 25.70 -4.62
C LYS A 104 -7.35 26.89 -4.79
N ILE A 105 -7.96 27.40 -3.70
CA ILE A 105 -8.87 28.56 -3.76
C ILE A 105 -8.18 29.89 -3.44
N GLY A 106 -6.87 29.88 -3.10
CA GLY A 106 -6.12 31.07 -2.70
C GLY A 106 -6.60 31.67 -1.37
N ALA A 107 -7.05 30.84 -0.43
CA ALA A 107 -7.54 31.23 0.89
C ALA A 107 -6.51 30.96 1.99
N ASP A 108 -6.72 31.57 3.16
CA ASP A 108 -5.98 31.22 4.36
C ASP A 108 -6.56 29.93 4.99
N PRO A 109 -5.76 28.87 5.22
CA PRO A 109 -6.22 27.65 5.89
C PRO A 109 -6.90 27.90 7.25
N ALA A 110 -6.44 28.89 8.02
CA ALA A 110 -7.03 29.24 9.30
C ALA A 110 -8.47 29.77 9.17
N ALA A 111 -8.76 30.46 8.07
CA ALA A 111 -10.11 30.95 7.77
C ALA A 111 -11.08 29.78 7.49
N LEU A 112 -10.62 28.75 6.78
CA LEU A 112 -11.42 27.56 6.50
C LEU A 112 -11.69 26.72 7.75
N VAL A 113 -10.69 26.59 8.64
CA VAL A 113 -10.87 25.96 9.95
C VAL A 113 -11.95 26.69 10.77
N SER A 114 -11.91 28.04 10.79
CA SER A 114 -12.93 28.83 11.47
C SER A 114 -14.31 28.63 10.85
N ALA A 115 -14.40 28.52 9.52
CA ALA A 115 -15.66 28.27 8.82
C ALA A 115 -16.26 26.90 9.19
N LEU A 116 -15.44 25.82 9.23
CA LEU A 116 -15.87 24.50 9.65
C LEU A 116 -16.24 24.45 11.13
N PHE A 117 -15.50 25.15 11.99
CA PHE A 117 -15.85 25.26 13.40
C PHE A 117 -17.24 25.88 13.61
N HIS A 118 -17.62 26.88 12.81
CA HIS A 118 -18.97 27.45 12.83
C HIS A 118 -20.05 26.50 12.30
N LEU A 119 -19.67 25.53 11.47
CA LEU A 119 -20.56 24.47 10.98
C LEU A 119 -20.70 23.30 11.97
N GLY A 120 -19.93 23.32 13.06
CA GLY A 120 -19.96 22.30 14.12
C GLY A 120 -18.91 21.20 13.95
N GLU A 121 -18.03 21.32 12.96
CA GLU A 121 -16.96 20.38 12.69
C GLU A 121 -15.61 20.88 13.23
N MET A 122 -14.96 20.07 14.05
CA MET A 122 -13.64 20.37 14.60
C MET A 122 -12.55 19.69 13.76
N VAL A 123 -12.06 20.38 12.75
CA VAL A 123 -10.99 19.90 11.87
C VAL A 123 -9.80 20.84 11.92
N THR A 124 -8.58 20.31 11.94
CA THR A 124 -7.36 21.14 11.84
C THR A 124 -6.99 21.38 10.38
N ALA A 125 -6.23 22.44 10.10
CA ALA A 125 -5.84 22.80 8.73
C ALA A 125 -5.09 21.69 7.97
N THR A 126 -4.39 20.82 8.68
CA THR A 126 -3.55 19.75 8.11
C THR A 126 -4.15 18.35 8.28
N GLN A 127 -5.32 18.26 8.87
CA GLN A 127 -6.04 17.00 9.02
C GLN A 127 -6.70 16.62 7.71
N SER A 128 -6.71 15.32 7.40
CA SER A 128 -7.50 14.76 6.31
C SER A 128 -8.99 15.00 6.55
N VAL A 129 -9.69 15.48 5.53
CA VAL A 129 -11.11 15.83 5.59
C VAL A 129 -11.90 14.84 4.74
N ASP A 130 -13.03 14.42 5.27
CA ASP A 130 -13.92 13.50 4.57
C ASP A 130 -14.64 14.16 3.38
N ALA A 131 -15.12 13.32 2.47
CA ALA A 131 -15.83 13.73 1.27
C ALA A 131 -17.03 14.64 1.57
N ASP A 132 -17.83 14.22 2.54
CA ASP A 132 -19.07 14.89 2.94
C ASP A 132 -18.78 16.30 3.51
N THR A 133 -17.71 16.43 4.31
CA THR A 133 -17.27 17.71 4.85
C THR A 133 -16.78 18.66 3.74
N PHE A 134 -16.09 18.12 2.72
CA PHE A 134 -15.71 18.93 1.56
C PHE A 134 -16.92 19.36 0.73
N GLU A 135 -17.92 18.52 0.54
CA GLU A 135 -19.16 18.91 -0.16
C GLU A 135 -19.91 20.00 0.58
N ILE A 136 -20.05 19.90 1.91
CA ILE A 136 -20.69 20.93 2.76
C ILE A 136 -19.93 22.25 2.64
N LEU A 137 -18.59 22.21 2.72
CA LEU A 137 -17.74 23.39 2.61
C LEU A 137 -17.83 24.01 1.20
N GLY A 138 -17.83 23.17 0.15
CA GLY A 138 -17.97 23.58 -1.23
C GLY A 138 -19.33 24.25 -1.49
N ALA A 139 -20.41 23.67 -1.01
CA ALA A 139 -21.74 24.23 -1.14
C ALA A 139 -21.84 25.62 -0.47
N GLN A 140 -21.21 25.79 0.70
CA GLN A 140 -21.19 27.07 1.43
C GLN A 140 -20.36 28.15 0.74
N LEU A 141 -19.22 27.76 0.17
CA LEU A 141 -18.32 28.66 -0.53
C LEU A 141 -18.66 28.83 -2.02
N LYS A 142 -19.72 28.18 -2.50
CA LYS A 142 -20.16 28.15 -3.90
C LYS A 142 -19.12 27.60 -4.87
N TYR A 143 -18.40 26.57 -4.46
CA TYR A 143 -17.55 25.75 -5.32
C TYR A 143 -18.19 24.39 -5.52
N GLN A 144 -18.01 23.83 -6.70
CA GLN A 144 -18.33 22.41 -6.95
C GLN A 144 -17.07 21.61 -6.64
N ILE A 145 -17.07 20.88 -5.53
CA ILE A 145 -15.93 20.03 -5.18
C ILE A 145 -16.16 18.65 -5.80
N GLU A 146 -15.21 18.20 -6.61
CA GLU A 146 -15.17 16.89 -7.23
C GLU A 146 -14.05 16.10 -6.57
N ILE A 147 -14.39 14.99 -5.92
CA ILE A 147 -13.39 14.15 -5.27
C ILE A 147 -12.85 13.20 -6.31
N VAL A 148 -11.56 13.33 -6.55
CA VAL A 148 -10.83 12.58 -7.57
C VAL A 148 -10.24 11.33 -6.94
N SER A 149 -10.45 10.18 -7.59
CA SER A 149 -9.79 8.94 -7.20
C SER A 149 -8.31 8.95 -7.63
N PRO A 150 -7.44 8.11 -7.04
CA PRO A 150 -6.06 7.97 -7.51
C PRO A 150 -5.97 7.56 -8.98
N GLU A 151 -6.96 6.82 -9.47
CA GLU A 151 -7.07 6.39 -10.86
C GLU A 151 -7.38 7.57 -11.81
N ASP A 152 -8.25 8.50 -11.39
CA ASP A 152 -8.55 9.71 -12.17
C ASP A 152 -7.36 10.67 -12.23
N GLU A 153 -6.60 10.77 -11.13
CA GLU A 153 -5.36 11.57 -11.13
C GLU A 153 -4.30 10.99 -12.05
N ASP A 154 -4.16 9.66 -12.07
CA ASP A 154 -3.24 8.99 -12.98
C ASP A 154 -3.68 9.22 -14.44
N ARG A 155 -4.99 9.21 -14.69
CA ARG A 155 -5.55 9.54 -16.01
C ARG A 155 -5.25 10.99 -16.43
N GLU A 156 -5.42 11.97 -15.53
CA GLU A 156 -5.04 13.36 -15.79
C GLU A 156 -3.53 13.53 -16.03
N LEU A 157 -2.72 12.80 -15.26
CA LEU A 157 -1.28 12.80 -15.44
C LEU A 157 -0.89 12.26 -16.81
N LEU A 158 -1.56 11.21 -17.29
CA LEU A 158 -1.31 10.63 -18.61
C LEU A 158 -1.75 11.55 -19.74
N GLN A 159 -2.83 12.32 -19.58
CA GLN A 159 -3.26 13.33 -20.56
C GLN A 159 -2.19 14.42 -20.77
N ASP A 160 -1.38 14.76 -19.76
CA ASP A 160 -0.23 15.66 -19.92
C ASP A 160 0.83 15.13 -20.92
N PHE A 161 0.79 13.84 -21.22
CA PHE A 161 1.68 13.15 -22.18
C PHE A 161 0.97 12.73 -23.47
N ASP A 162 -0.17 13.34 -23.78
CA ASP A 162 -1.01 13.02 -24.94
C ASP A 162 -1.57 11.57 -24.93
N ILE A 163 -1.61 10.92 -23.75
CA ILE A 163 -2.19 9.59 -23.56
C ILE A 163 -3.59 9.77 -22.95
N ASP A 164 -4.62 9.81 -23.77
CA ASP A 164 -6.02 9.91 -23.32
C ASP A 164 -6.72 8.54 -23.39
N LEU A 165 -6.77 7.86 -22.25
CA LEU A 165 -7.38 6.54 -22.14
C LEU A 165 -8.87 6.50 -22.48
N ALA A 166 -9.59 7.61 -22.25
CA ALA A 166 -11.02 7.68 -22.53
C ALA A 166 -11.27 7.88 -24.03
N GLN A 167 -10.50 8.76 -24.65
CA GLN A 167 -10.59 9.03 -26.08
C GLN A 167 -10.19 7.80 -26.91
N GLU A 168 -9.14 7.10 -26.51
CA GLU A 168 -8.74 5.84 -27.17
C GLU A 168 -9.80 4.74 -27.08
N LEU A 169 -10.60 4.72 -26.00
CA LEU A 169 -11.73 3.79 -25.87
C LEU A 169 -12.91 4.20 -26.78
N GLU A 170 -13.15 5.50 -26.98
CA GLU A 170 -14.20 6.01 -27.86
C GLU A 170 -13.82 5.86 -29.35
N ASP A 171 -12.56 6.03 -29.68
CA ASP A 171 -12.02 5.95 -31.03
C ASP A 171 -11.78 4.49 -31.50
N MET A 172 -12.04 3.48 -30.64
CA MET A 172 -11.85 2.08 -30.98
C MET A 172 -12.76 1.64 -32.16
N ASN A 173 -12.12 1.09 -33.19
CA ASN A 173 -12.86 0.47 -34.28
C ASN A 173 -13.30 -0.95 -33.85
N PRO A 174 -14.60 -1.28 -33.91
CA PRO A 174 -15.10 -2.62 -33.57
C PRO A 174 -14.45 -3.76 -34.37
N ASP A 175 -13.92 -3.47 -35.54
CA ASP A 175 -13.27 -4.46 -36.42
C ASP A 175 -11.85 -4.86 -35.91
N ASP A 176 -11.23 -4.05 -35.05
CA ASP A 176 -9.89 -4.32 -34.47
C ASP A 176 -9.96 -5.15 -33.18
N LEU A 177 -11.18 -5.44 -32.71
CA LEU A 177 -11.41 -6.23 -31.50
C LEU A 177 -11.21 -7.72 -31.77
N VAL A 178 -10.25 -8.33 -31.09
CA VAL A 178 -9.95 -9.76 -31.15
C VAL A 178 -10.43 -10.44 -29.87
N ALA A 179 -10.96 -11.67 -29.99
CA ALA A 179 -11.32 -12.48 -28.84
C ALA A 179 -10.07 -12.77 -28.00
N ARG A 180 -10.16 -12.54 -26.68
CA ARG A 180 -9.09 -12.79 -25.72
C ARG A 180 -9.45 -13.94 -24.77
N PRO A 181 -8.46 -14.65 -24.23
CA PRO A 181 -8.69 -15.64 -23.19
C PRO A 181 -9.39 -15.04 -21.95
N PRO A 182 -10.30 -15.78 -21.28
CA PRO A 182 -10.83 -15.37 -20.00
C PRO A 182 -9.72 -15.40 -18.93
N VAL A 183 -9.75 -14.40 -18.05
CA VAL A 183 -8.92 -14.34 -16.84
C VAL A 183 -9.74 -14.81 -15.66
N VAL A 184 -9.30 -15.84 -14.98
CA VAL A 184 -10.04 -16.55 -13.93
C VAL A 184 -9.26 -16.50 -12.63
N THR A 185 -9.83 -15.95 -11.58
CA THR A 185 -9.22 -15.98 -10.24
C THR A 185 -9.84 -17.08 -9.39
N VAL A 186 -8.99 -17.86 -8.72
CA VAL A 186 -9.42 -18.92 -7.82
C VAL A 186 -9.35 -18.42 -6.38
N MET A 187 -10.50 -18.40 -5.70
CA MET A 187 -10.68 -17.85 -4.36
C MET A 187 -11.33 -18.88 -3.42
N GLY A 188 -11.28 -18.62 -2.12
CA GLY A 188 -11.91 -19.43 -1.09
C GLY A 188 -11.04 -19.58 0.15
N HIS A 189 -11.55 -20.34 1.12
CA HIS A 189 -10.89 -20.54 2.42
C HIS A 189 -9.56 -21.31 2.31
N VAL A 190 -8.69 -21.14 3.31
CA VAL A 190 -7.50 -22.00 3.50
C VAL A 190 -7.95 -23.45 3.61
N ASP A 191 -7.13 -24.39 3.15
CA ASP A 191 -7.40 -25.83 3.18
C ASP A 191 -8.61 -26.33 2.37
N HIS A 192 -9.35 -25.46 1.68
CA HIS A 192 -10.41 -25.92 0.74
C HIS A 192 -9.85 -26.54 -0.55
N GLY A 193 -8.52 -26.52 -0.72
CA GLY A 193 -7.81 -27.19 -1.80
C GLY A 193 -7.72 -26.41 -3.10
N LYS A 194 -7.66 -25.07 -3.03
CA LYS A 194 -7.44 -24.18 -4.19
C LYS A 194 -6.21 -24.58 -4.99
N THR A 195 -5.04 -24.56 -4.34
CA THR A 195 -3.76 -24.91 -4.99
C THR A 195 -3.75 -26.34 -5.50
N SER A 196 -4.36 -27.29 -4.76
CA SER A 196 -4.50 -28.68 -5.24
C SER A 196 -5.39 -28.78 -6.49
N LEU A 197 -6.45 -27.93 -6.58
CA LEU A 197 -7.30 -27.86 -7.76
C LEU A 197 -6.55 -27.28 -8.95
N LEU A 198 -5.79 -26.22 -8.73
CA LEU A 198 -4.96 -25.60 -9.75
C LEU A 198 -3.82 -26.52 -10.21
N ASP A 199 -3.21 -27.28 -9.30
CA ASP A 199 -2.24 -28.33 -9.66
C ASP A 199 -2.88 -29.43 -10.51
N ALA A 200 -4.11 -29.85 -10.20
CA ALA A 200 -4.85 -30.81 -11.01
C ALA A 200 -5.17 -30.26 -12.41
N ILE A 201 -5.53 -28.99 -12.53
CA ILE A 201 -5.76 -28.30 -13.80
C ILE A 201 -4.47 -28.20 -14.62
N ARG A 202 -3.35 -27.80 -14.01
CA ARG A 202 -2.02 -27.67 -14.65
C ARG A 202 -1.32 -29.00 -14.89
N LYS A 203 -1.72 -30.06 -14.19
CA LYS A 203 -1.01 -31.32 -14.08
C LYS A 203 0.41 -31.17 -13.51
N THR A 204 0.54 -30.33 -12.48
CA THR A 204 1.78 -30.00 -11.76
C THR A 204 1.66 -30.30 -10.26
N GLU A 205 2.73 -30.12 -9.51
CA GLU A 205 2.78 -30.35 -8.05
C GLU A 205 3.40 -29.15 -7.32
N VAL A 206 2.94 -27.94 -7.60
CA VAL A 206 3.47 -26.69 -7.03
C VAL A 206 3.34 -26.67 -5.51
N ILE A 207 2.25 -27.20 -4.96
CA ILE A 207 2.00 -27.27 -3.52
C ILE A 207 3.14 -27.93 -2.72
N LYS A 208 3.87 -28.88 -3.33
CA LYS A 208 5.01 -29.54 -2.66
C LYS A 208 6.22 -28.62 -2.48
N GLY A 209 6.33 -27.56 -3.26
CA GLY A 209 7.43 -26.61 -3.22
C GLY A 209 7.19 -25.43 -2.27
N GLU A 210 5.95 -25.20 -1.85
CA GLU A 210 5.58 -24.05 -1.03
C GLU A 210 5.87 -24.28 0.46
N ALA A 211 6.40 -23.24 1.13
CA ALA A 211 6.69 -23.27 2.55
C ALA A 211 5.38 -23.38 3.37
N GLY A 212 5.31 -24.40 4.22
CA GLY A 212 4.09 -24.67 5.01
C GLY A 212 2.95 -25.33 4.22
N GLY A 213 3.12 -25.60 2.91
CA GLY A 213 2.09 -26.17 2.05
C GLY A 213 0.91 -25.22 1.78
N ILE A 214 1.12 -23.93 1.92
CA ILE A 214 0.13 -22.87 1.67
C ILE A 214 0.64 -21.89 0.62
N THR A 215 -0.24 -21.47 -0.28
CA THR A 215 0.08 -20.41 -1.25
C THR A 215 0.19 -19.06 -0.55
N GLN A 216 1.34 -18.39 -0.70
CA GLN A 216 1.63 -17.10 -0.10
C GLN A 216 1.95 -16.03 -1.15
N HIS A 217 2.06 -16.41 -2.42
CA HIS A 217 2.31 -15.54 -3.57
C HIS A 217 1.13 -15.58 -4.54
N ILE A 218 0.98 -14.53 -5.35
CA ILE A 218 0.02 -14.56 -6.45
C ILE A 218 0.68 -15.24 -7.64
N GLY A 219 0.15 -16.40 -8.04
CA GLY A 219 0.56 -17.09 -9.26
C GLY A 219 -0.33 -16.70 -10.44
N ALA A 220 0.23 -16.48 -11.62
CA ALA A 220 -0.53 -16.30 -12.84
C ALA A 220 0.05 -17.17 -13.94
N TYR A 221 -0.80 -17.91 -14.63
CA TYR A 221 -0.39 -18.84 -15.69
C TYR A 221 -1.52 -19.07 -16.68
N GLN A 222 -1.18 -19.52 -17.87
CA GLN A 222 -2.14 -19.80 -18.93
C GLN A 222 -2.17 -21.31 -19.23
N ILE A 223 -3.36 -21.86 -19.36
CA ILE A 223 -3.58 -23.22 -19.81
C ILE A 223 -4.28 -23.25 -21.15
N HIS A 224 -4.19 -24.37 -21.83
CA HIS A 224 -4.90 -24.63 -23.07
C HIS A 224 -5.80 -25.85 -22.90
N HIS A 225 -7.07 -25.70 -23.25
CA HIS A 225 -8.08 -26.75 -23.16
C HIS A 225 -8.79 -26.90 -24.51
N ASP A 226 -9.00 -28.15 -24.93
CA ASP A 226 -9.74 -28.44 -26.14
C ASP A 226 -11.24 -28.44 -25.84
N HIS A 227 -11.94 -27.45 -26.39
CA HIS A 227 -13.39 -27.27 -26.28
C HIS A 227 -13.99 -27.27 -27.69
N ASP A 228 -14.82 -28.26 -28.01
CA ASP A 228 -15.45 -28.47 -29.32
C ASP A 228 -14.47 -28.56 -30.50
N GLY A 229 -13.26 -29.11 -30.28
CA GLY A 229 -12.22 -29.20 -31.30
C GLY A 229 -11.44 -27.90 -31.55
N VAL A 230 -11.64 -26.88 -30.70
CA VAL A 230 -10.90 -25.63 -30.72
C VAL A 230 -10.04 -25.57 -29.47
N ASN A 231 -8.74 -25.38 -29.64
CA ASN A 231 -7.82 -25.19 -28.51
C ASN A 231 -7.99 -23.77 -27.94
N ARG A 232 -8.63 -23.63 -26.77
CA ARG A 232 -8.90 -22.36 -26.09
C ARG A 232 -7.94 -22.14 -24.94
N ALA A 233 -7.37 -20.96 -24.87
CA ALA A 233 -6.54 -20.55 -23.76
C ALA A 233 -7.39 -19.98 -22.60
N ILE A 234 -7.01 -20.24 -21.36
CA ILE A 234 -7.61 -19.69 -20.14
C ILE A 234 -6.47 -19.25 -19.23
N THR A 235 -6.54 -18.05 -18.72
CA THR A 235 -5.55 -17.52 -17.76
C THR A 235 -6.07 -17.66 -16.35
N PHE A 236 -5.33 -18.35 -15.49
CA PHE A 236 -5.64 -18.51 -14.09
C PHE A 236 -4.76 -17.61 -13.21
N ILE A 237 -5.38 -17.04 -12.18
CA ILE A 237 -4.71 -16.31 -11.11
C ILE A 237 -4.98 -17.06 -9.80
N ASP A 238 -3.91 -17.54 -9.16
CA ASP A 238 -3.97 -18.16 -7.83
C ASP A 238 -3.81 -17.10 -6.76
N THR A 239 -4.74 -17.03 -5.82
CA THR A 239 -4.68 -16.08 -4.71
C THR A 239 -4.60 -16.80 -3.36
N PRO A 240 -3.75 -16.32 -2.43
CA PRO A 240 -3.68 -16.87 -1.09
C PRO A 240 -5.03 -16.81 -0.37
N GLY A 241 -5.36 -17.89 0.36
CA GLY A 241 -6.65 -17.99 1.07
C GLY A 241 -6.69 -17.32 2.43
N HIS A 242 -5.53 -17.01 3.02
CA HIS A 242 -5.41 -16.49 4.38
C HIS A 242 -5.88 -15.03 4.49
N GLU A 243 -6.48 -14.68 5.65
CA GLU A 243 -6.96 -13.33 5.94
C GLU A 243 -5.90 -12.23 5.79
N ALA A 244 -4.66 -12.49 6.18
CA ALA A 244 -3.56 -11.53 5.99
C ALA A 244 -3.37 -11.09 4.53
N PHE A 245 -3.88 -11.85 3.55
CA PHE A 245 -3.74 -11.56 2.12
C PHE A 245 -5.00 -10.94 1.47
N THR A 246 -5.82 -10.21 2.25
CA THR A 246 -7.04 -9.55 1.76
C THR A 246 -6.76 -8.61 0.58
N ALA A 247 -5.69 -7.81 0.64
CA ALA A 247 -5.28 -6.93 -0.46
C ALA A 247 -4.96 -7.70 -1.76
N MET A 248 -4.34 -8.89 -1.64
CA MET A 248 -4.06 -9.75 -2.80
C MET A 248 -5.34 -10.32 -3.42
N ARG A 249 -6.34 -10.72 -2.61
CA ARG A 249 -7.65 -11.18 -3.11
C ARG A 249 -8.42 -10.07 -3.82
N ALA A 250 -8.45 -8.87 -3.22
CA ALA A 250 -9.07 -7.69 -3.83
C ALA A 250 -8.42 -7.32 -5.18
N ARG A 251 -7.10 -7.43 -5.25
CA ARG A 251 -6.32 -7.22 -6.49
C ARG A 251 -6.65 -8.28 -7.53
N GLY A 252 -6.66 -9.56 -7.15
CA GLY A 252 -7.08 -10.66 -8.02
C GLY A 252 -8.46 -10.41 -8.60
N ALA A 253 -9.47 -10.05 -7.77
CA ALA A 253 -10.83 -9.77 -8.23
C ALA A 253 -10.90 -8.63 -9.25
N LYS A 254 -10.14 -7.55 -9.08
CA LYS A 254 -10.16 -6.38 -9.98
C LYS A 254 -9.66 -6.65 -11.40
N VAL A 255 -8.78 -7.63 -11.58
CA VAL A 255 -8.18 -7.94 -12.89
C VAL A 255 -8.80 -9.16 -13.57
N THR A 256 -9.84 -9.70 -12.97
CA THR A 256 -10.48 -10.97 -13.31
C THR A 256 -11.76 -10.76 -14.09
N ASP A 257 -12.02 -11.68 -15.00
CA ASP A 257 -13.29 -11.77 -15.73
C ASP A 257 -14.29 -12.73 -15.04
N ILE A 258 -13.79 -13.81 -14.42
CA ILE A 258 -14.60 -14.83 -13.75
C ILE A 258 -13.92 -15.22 -12.43
N ALA A 259 -14.68 -15.31 -11.35
CA ALA A 259 -14.21 -15.81 -10.07
C ALA A 259 -14.64 -17.27 -9.86
N VAL A 260 -13.69 -18.16 -9.54
CA VAL A 260 -13.97 -19.54 -9.12
C VAL A 260 -13.91 -19.59 -7.60
N LEU A 261 -15.04 -19.79 -6.95
CA LEU A 261 -15.17 -19.93 -5.50
C LEU A 261 -15.04 -21.39 -5.10
N VAL A 262 -13.92 -21.76 -4.48
CA VAL A 262 -13.65 -23.14 -4.03
C VAL A 262 -14.15 -23.33 -2.60
N VAL A 263 -15.07 -24.26 -2.42
CA VAL A 263 -15.64 -24.63 -1.12
C VAL A 263 -15.49 -26.12 -0.89
N ALA A 264 -14.95 -26.52 0.26
CA ALA A 264 -14.82 -27.93 0.59
C ALA A 264 -16.17 -28.52 1.04
N ALA A 265 -16.54 -29.67 0.46
CA ALA A 265 -17.81 -30.34 0.71
C ALA A 265 -17.95 -30.91 2.14
N ASP A 266 -16.83 -31.16 2.82
CA ASP A 266 -16.75 -31.64 4.19
C ASP A 266 -16.89 -30.52 5.23
N ASP A 267 -16.30 -29.35 4.96
CA ASP A 267 -16.27 -28.22 5.89
C ASP A 267 -17.46 -27.26 5.70
N GLY A 268 -17.83 -26.95 4.45
CA GLY A 268 -18.85 -25.98 4.11
C GLY A 268 -18.32 -24.56 4.02
N ILE A 269 -19.17 -23.54 4.25
CA ILE A 269 -18.79 -22.13 4.18
C ILE A 269 -18.03 -21.71 5.43
N MET A 270 -16.90 -21.02 5.21
CA MET A 270 -16.04 -20.47 6.24
C MET A 270 -15.93 -18.94 6.09
N PRO A 271 -15.49 -18.19 7.12
CA PRO A 271 -15.42 -16.72 7.07
C PRO A 271 -14.66 -16.17 5.86
N GLN A 272 -13.53 -16.76 5.51
CA GLN A 272 -12.74 -16.36 4.34
C GLN A 272 -13.43 -16.70 3.00
N THR A 273 -14.37 -17.66 2.98
CA THR A 273 -15.22 -17.93 1.81
C THR A 273 -16.20 -16.77 1.58
N ILE A 274 -16.75 -16.23 2.66
CA ILE A 274 -17.67 -15.08 2.61
C ILE A 274 -16.89 -13.83 2.17
N GLU A 275 -15.69 -13.63 2.69
CA GLU A 275 -14.83 -12.54 2.28
C GLU A 275 -14.49 -12.61 0.77
N ALA A 276 -14.10 -13.80 0.29
CA ALA A 276 -13.82 -14.03 -1.13
C ALA A 276 -15.06 -13.74 -2.01
N LEU A 277 -16.23 -14.16 -1.55
CA LEU A 277 -17.51 -13.86 -2.21
C LEU A 277 -17.76 -12.36 -2.28
N ASN A 278 -17.56 -11.63 -1.17
CA ASN A 278 -17.75 -10.19 -1.13
C ASN A 278 -16.79 -9.46 -2.10
N HIS A 279 -15.54 -9.92 -2.23
CA HIS A 279 -14.59 -9.37 -3.19
C HIS A 279 -15.02 -9.59 -4.64
N ALA A 280 -15.52 -10.78 -4.97
CA ALA A 280 -16.03 -11.09 -6.31
C ALA A 280 -17.29 -10.27 -6.64
N GLN A 281 -18.22 -10.14 -5.70
CA GLN A 281 -19.42 -9.31 -5.85
C GLN A 281 -19.08 -7.81 -5.96
N ALA A 282 -18.12 -7.32 -5.17
CA ALA A 282 -17.69 -5.92 -5.25
C ALA A 282 -16.99 -5.59 -6.58
N ALA A 283 -16.41 -6.58 -7.24
CA ALA A 283 -15.81 -6.46 -8.58
C ALA A 283 -16.83 -6.67 -9.71
N ASP A 284 -18.08 -7.04 -9.38
CA ASP A 284 -19.17 -7.30 -10.34
C ASP A 284 -18.81 -8.37 -11.38
N VAL A 285 -18.10 -9.44 -10.95
CA VAL A 285 -17.67 -10.52 -11.83
C VAL A 285 -18.55 -11.77 -11.62
N PRO A 286 -18.86 -12.53 -12.68
CA PRO A 286 -19.57 -13.82 -12.59
C PRO A 286 -18.81 -14.80 -11.72
N ILE A 287 -19.55 -15.61 -10.96
CA ILE A 287 -19.00 -16.58 -10.02
C ILE A 287 -19.35 -17.99 -10.45
N VAL A 288 -18.36 -18.86 -10.53
CA VAL A 288 -18.51 -20.32 -10.68
C VAL A 288 -18.11 -20.97 -9.36
N VAL A 289 -18.95 -21.85 -8.81
CA VAL A 289 -18.65 -22.52 -7.53
C VAL A 289 -18.10 -23.91 -7.76
N ALA A 290 -16.86 -24.15 -7.29
CA ALA A 290 -16.24 -25.47 -7.28
C ALA A 290 -16.39 -26.10 -5.88
N VAL A 291 -17.29 -27.07 -5.76
CA VAL A 291 -17.50 -27.84 -4.53
C VAL A 291 -16.47 -28.97 -4.49
N ASN A 292 -15.37 -28.73 -3.76
CA ASN A 292 -14.20 -29.63 -3.75
C ASN A 292 -14.25 -30.68 -2.62
N LYS A 293 -13.35 -31.65 -2.67
CA LYS A 293 -13.21 -32.76 -1.72
C LYS A 293 -14.42 -33.68 -1.64
N ILE A 294 -15.13 -33.88 -2.76
CA ILE A 294 -16.27 -34.81 -2.81
C ILE A 294 -15.89 -36.25 -2.52
N ASP A 295 -14.59 -36.58 -2.56
CA ASP A 295 -14.03 -37.90 -2.26
C ASP A 295 -13.88 -38.23 -0.78
N LYS A 296 -14.07 -37.23 0.12
CA LYS A 296 -13.98 -37.42 1.57
C LYS A 296 -15.23 -38.05 2.17
N GLU A 297 -15.05 -38.84 3.21
CA GLU A 297 -16.17 -39.33 4.05
C GLU A 297 -16.85 -38.14 4.72
N GLY A 298 -18.18 -38.04 4.59
CA GLY A 298 -18.98 -36.92 5.14
C GLY A 298 -19.11 -35.72 4.20
N ALA A 299 -18.56 -35.79 2.99
CA ALA A 299 -18.76 -34.73 1.98
C ALA A 299 -20.26 -34.57 1.66
N ASN A 300 -20.77 -33.36 1.76
CA ASN A 300 -22.16 -33.02 1.48
C ASN A 300 -22.26 -31.78 0.59
N PRO A 301 -22.22 -31.94 -0.75
CA PRO A 301 -22.33 -30.85 -1.70
C PRO A 301 -23.65 -30.05 -1.58
N ASP A 302 -24.75 -30.74 -1.24
CA ASP A 302 -26.06 -30.06 -1.14
C ASP A 302 -26.13 -29.12 0.05
N LYS A 303 -25.43 -29.43 1.16
CA LYS A 303 -25.26 -28.51 2.28
C LYS A 303 -24.57 -27.21 1.83
N VAL A 304 -23.53 -27.31 1.02
CA VAL A 304 -22.79 -26.15 0.49
C VAL A 304 -23.71 -25.28 -0.39
N ARG A 305 -24.51 -25.91 -1.28
CA ARG A 305 -25.48 -25.20 -2.12
C ARG A 305 -26.52 -24.46 -1.29
N GLN A 306 -27.06 -25.11 -0.25
CA GLN A 306 -28.03 -24.47 0.66
C GLN A 306 -27.42 -23.28 1.41
N GLN A 307 -26.22 -23.42 1.93
CA GLN A 307 -25.54 -22.35 2.64
C GLN A 307 -25.24 -21.15 1.72
N LEU A 308 -24.78 -21.37 0.48
CA LEU A 308 -24.49 -20.29 -0.47
C LEU A 308 -25.74 -19.56 -0.95
N THR A 309 -26.92 -20.22 -0.91
CA THR A 309 -28.20 -19.57 -1.19
C THR A 309 -28.49 -18.42 -0.21
N GLU A 310 -28.05 -18.51 1.05
CA GLU A 310 -28.19 -17.43 2.04
C GLU A 310 -27.41 -16.15 1.64
N TYR A 311 -26.41 -16.30 0.78
CA TYR A 311 -25.57 -15.22 0.24
C TYR A 311 -25.92 -14.83 -1.21
N ASN A 312 -27.13 -15.15 -1.67
CA ASN A 312 -27.65 -14.88 -3.01
C ASN A 312 -26.92 -15.63 -4.16
N LEU A 313 -26.16 -16.69 -3.86
CA LEU A 313 -25.65 -17.60 -4.87
C LEU A 313 -26.60 -18.80 -4.98
N ILE A 314 -27.52 -18.72 -5.94
CA ILE A 314 -28.53 -19.75 -6.19
C ILE A 314 -28.05 -20.63 -7.33
N ALA A 315 -27.99 -21.94 -7.10
CA ALA A 315 -27.59 -22.89 -8.13
C ALA A 315 -28.60 -22.93 -9.29
N GLU A 316 -28.12 -23.15 -10.51
CA GLU A 316 -28.98 -23.34 -11.70
C GLU A 316 -30.04 -24.42 -11.48
N GLU A 317 -29.69 -25.52 -10.78
CA GLU A 317 -30.61 -26.60 -10.40
C GLU A 317 -31.81 -26.12 -9.57
N TYR A 318 -31.67 -25.00 -8.86
CA TYR A 318 -32.70 -24.36 -8.05
C TYR A 318 -33.30 -23.12 -8.73
N GLY A 319 -32.99 -22.90 -10.02
CA GLY A 319 -33.51 -21.80 -10.83
C GLY A 319 -32.72 -20.48 -10.67
N GLY A 320 -31.49 -20.54 -10.21
CA GLY A 320 -30.55 -19.39 -10.17
C GLY A 320 -29.64 -19.32 -11.39
N ASP A 321 -28.66 -18.43 -11.30
CA ASP A 321 -27.73 -18.11 -12.39
C ASP A 321 -26.29 -18.61 -12.13
N THR A 322 -26.05 -19.26 -10.98
CA THR A 322 -24.70 -19.67 -10.59
C THR A 322 -24.47 -21.13 -10.90
N ILE A 323 -23.39 -21.44 -11.60
CA ILE A 323 -22.98 -22.81 -11.92
C ILE A 323 -22.21 -23.40 -10.74
N PHE A 324 -22.65 -24.60 -10.27
CA PHE A 324 -21.99 -25.36 -9.22
C PHE A 324 -21.43 -26.64 -9.80
N VAL A 325 -20.14 -26.84 -9.64
CA VAL A 325 -19.43 -28.03 -10.13
C VAL A 325 -18.87 -28.82 -8.96
N ASN A 326 -19.19 -30.10 -8.88
CA ASN A 326 -18.63 -31.00 -7.88
C ASN A 326 -17.27 -31.52 -8.37
N VAL A 327 -16.20 -31.31 -7.57
CA VAL A 327 -14.84 -31.66 -7.97
C VAL A 327 -14.10 -32.43 -6.87
N SER A 328 -13.18 -33.29 -7.27
CA SER A 328 -12.14 -33.81 -6.40
C SER A 328 -10.78 -33.51 -7.00
N ALA A 329 -10.13 -32.47 -6.51
CA ALA A 329 -8.78 -32.09 -6.94
C ALA A 329 -7.79 -33.26 -6.79
N LYS A 330 -7.92 -34.05 -5.71
CA LYS A 330 -7.05 -35.19 -5.42
C LYS A 330 -7.16 -36.33 -6.43
N LYS A 331 -8.38 -36.61 -6.93
CA LYS A 331 -8.63 -37.68 -7.89
C LYS A 331 -8.70 -37.20 -9.33
N GLY A 332 -8.75 -35.88 -9.56
CA GLY A 332 -8.97 -35.27 -10.87
C GLY A 332 -10.41 -35.41 -11.38
N GLU A 333 -11.38 -35.79 -10.51
CA GLU A 333 -12.78 -35.94 -10.88
C GLU A 333 -13.43 -34.56 -11.00
N GLY A 334 -14.19 -34.30 -12.08
CA GLY A 334 -14.96 -33.07 -12.31
C GLY A 334 -14.14 -31.83 -12.73
N VAL A 335 -12.80 -31.97 -12.91
CA VAL A 335 -11.92 -30.85 -13.30
C VAL A 335 -12.23 -30.38 -14.71
N ASP A 336 -12.40 -31.26 -15.66
CA ASP A 336 -12.74 -30.90 -17.04
C ASP A 336 -14.12 -30.23 -17.11
N ALA A 337 -15.10 -30.73 -16.35
CA ALA A 337 -16.44 -30.13 -16.25
C ALA A 337 -16.37 -28.70 -15.64
N LEU A 338 -15.45 -28.46 -14.71
CA LEU A 338 -15.23 -27.10 -14.17
C LEU A 338 -14.66 -26.17 -15.26
N ILE A 339 -13.70 -26.64 -16.04
CA ILE A 339 -13.11 -25.85 -17.14
C ILE A 339 -14.17 -25.54 -18.21
N GLU A 340 -14.99 -26.52 -18.58
CA GLU A 340 -16.12 -26.32 -19.50
C GLU A 340 -17.14 -25.29 -18.96
N SER A 341 -17.47 -25.35 -17.66
CA SER A 341 -18.37 -24.40 -17.01
C SER A 341 -17.79 -22.97 -17.01
N ILE A 342 -16.49 -22.83 -16.81
CA ILE A 342 -15.78 -21.54 -16.91
C ILE A 342 -15.88 -20.98 -18.34
N LEU A 343 -15.64 -21.80 -19.37
CA LEU A 343 -15.72 -21.38 -20.75
C LEU A 343 -17.17 -21.04 -21.14
N LEU A 344 -18.15 -21.82 -20.67
CA LEU A 344 -19.56 -21.52 -20.89
C LEU A 344 -19.97 -20.17 -20.25
N THR A 345 -19.53 -19.90 -19.03
CA THR A 345 -19.76 -18.62 -18.36
C THR A 345 -19.09 -17.47 -19.11
N ALA A 346 -17.87 -17.68 -19.60
CA ALA A 346 -17.14 -16.71 -20.41
C ALA A 346 -17.90 -16.32 -21.68
N ASP A 347 -18.46 -17.30 -22.39
CA ASP A 347 -19.16 -17.10 -23.64
C ASP A 347 -20.58 -16.53 -23.46
N ALA A 348 -21.24 -16.85 -22.35
CA ALA A 348 -22.63 -16.46 -22.10
C ALA A 348 -22.76 -15.11 -21.40
N ALA A 349 -21.87 -14.78 -20.46
CA ALA A 349 -22.03 -13.66 -19.54
C ALA A 349 -21.15 -12.45 -19.89
N ILE A 350 -20.06 -12.62 -20.69
CA ILE A 350 -19.04 -11.59 -20.84
C ILE A 350 -18.65 -11.37 -22.30
N ASP A 351 -18.43 -10.12 -22.68
CA ASP A 351 -17.80 -9.78 -23.99
C ASP A 351 -16.28 -9.75 -23.84
N LEU A 352 -15.62 -10.86 -24.15
CA LEU A 352 -14.17 -11.04 -24.03
C LEU A 352 -13.44 -10.62 -25.30
N ARG A 353 -13.46 -9.33 -25.61
CA ARG A 353 -12.74 -8.76 -26.75
C ARG A 353 -11.79 -7.67 -26.30
N ALA A 354 -10.62 -7.59 -26.94
CA ALA A 354 -9.64 -6.54 -26.72
C ALA A 354 -8.92 -6.18 -28.01
N VAL A 355 -8.42 -4.97 -28.11
CA VAL A 355 -7.54 -4.57 -29.20
C VAL A 355 -6.16 -5.17 -28.95
N ALA A 356 -5.66 -5.94 -29.90
CA ALA A 356 -4.33 -6.56 -29.82
C ALA A 356 -3.24 -5.72 -30.53
N ALA A 357 -3.62 -4.84 -31.46
CA ALA A 357 -2.68 -4.10 -32.30
C ALA A 357 -2.07 -2.86 -31.62
N ASP A 358 -2.63 -2.43 -30.49
CA ASP A 358 -2.19 -1.24 -29.76
C ASP A 358 -0.97 -1.51 -28.86
N ASP A 359 -0.45 -0.42 -28.28
CA ASP A 359 0.55 -0.49 -27.21
C ASP A 359 0.00 -1.19 -25.98
N ALA A 360 0.83 -2.03 -25.37
CA ALA A 360 0.40 -2.87 -24.27
C ALA A 360 0.09 -2.07 -23.02
N ARG A 361 -1.02 -2.47 -22.38
CA ARG A 361 -1.46 -1.97 -21.06
C ARG A 361 -1.98 -3.12 -20.22
N GLY A 362 -1.85 -2.98 -18.91
CA GLY A 362 -2.34 -3.98 -17.98
C GLY A 362 -1.90 -3.69 -16.56
N VAL A 363 -1.75 -4.75 -15.77
CA VAL A 363 -1.48 -4.66 -14.34
C VAL A 363 -0.29 -5.53 -13.95
N ALA A 364 0.58 -5.03 -13.09
CA ALA A 364 1.62 -5.81 -12.43
C ALA A 364 0.97 -6.63 -11.30
N ILE A 365 0.92 -7.95 -11.47
CA ILE A 365 0.31 -8.85 -10.49
C ILE A 365 1.21 -8.97 -9.28
N GLU A 366 2.50 -9.23 -9.52
CA GLU A 366 3.51 -9.40 -8.49
C GLU A 366 4.89 -8.98 -9.02
N ALA A 367 5.77 -8.57 -8.09
CA ALA A 367 7.13 -8.18 -8.47
C ALA A 367 8.14 -8.55 -7.39
N HIS A 368 9.34 -8.93 -7.83
CA HIS A 368 10.42 -9.34 -6.95
C HIS A 368 11.78 -8.88 -7.48
N LEU A 369 12.79 -8.97 -6.61
CA LEU A 369 14.17 -8.67 -6.97
C LEU A 369 14.97 -9.98 -7.10
N ASP A 370 15.24 -10.40 -8.32
CA ASP A 370 16.10 -11.55 -8.59
C ASP A 370 17.58 -11.15 -8.48
N ARG A 371 18.39 -12.03 -7.86
CA ARG A 371 19.83 -11.75 -7.61
C ARG A 371 20.68 -11.64 -8.88
N GLY A 372 20.27 -12.29 -9.96
CA GLY A 372 21.02 -12.31 -11.22
C GLY A 372 20.41 -11.45 -12.30
N ARG A 373 19.09 -11.37 -12.33
CA ARG A 373 18.29 -10.72 -13.38
C ARG A 373 17.86 -9.30 -13.02
N GLY A 374 17.93 -8.93 -11.73
CA GLY A 374 17.48 -7.63 -11.23
C GLY A 374 15.97 -7.61 -10.94
N PRO A 375 15.31 -6.44 -11.06
CA PRO A 375 13.87 -6.33 -10.87
C PRO A 375 13.11 -7.14 -11.94
N VAL A 376 12.20 -7.98 -11.49
CA VAL A 376 11.31 -8.82 -12.31
C VAL A 376 9.88 -8.56 -11.86
N ALA A 377 8.98 -8.34 -12.82
CA ALA A 377 7.56 -8.20 -12.53
C ALA A 377 6.75 -9.17 -13.39
N THR A 378 5.82 -9.87 -12.77
CA THR A 378 4.77 -10.63 -13.46
C THR A 378 3.66 -9.68 -13.81
N VAL A 379 3.43 -9.45 -15.08
CA VAL A 379 2.40 -8.55 -15.60
C VAL A 379 1.33 -9.33 -16.34
N LEU A 380 0.09 -8.89 -16.21
CA LEU A 380 -1.03 -9.35 -17.01
C LEU A 380 -1.36 -8.30 -18.06
N VAL A 381 -1.20 -8.63 -19.32
CA VAL A 381 -1.59 -7.76 -20.43
C VAL A 381 -3.11 -7.77 -20.52
N GLN A 382 -3.74 -6.60 -20.44
CA GLN A 382 -5.21 -6.46 -20.59
C GLN A 382 -5.59 -6.02 -21.99
N ARG A 383 -4.77 -5.16 -22.62
CA ARG A 383 -4.97 -4.61 -23.94
C ARG A 383 -3.63 -4.44 -24.64
N GLY A 384 -3.63 -4.48 -25.97
CA GLY A 384 -2.43 -4.32 -26.78
C GLY A 384 -1.52 -5.54 -26.76
N THR A 385 -0.35 -5.43 -27.36
CA THR A 385 0.67 -6.49 -27.38
C THR A 385 1.99 -5.95 -26.89
N LEU A 386 2.49 -6.55 -25.79
CA LEU A 386 3.80 -6.22 -25.22
C LEU A 386 4.90 -6.97 -25.98
N LYS A 387 5.96 -6.24 -26.36
CA LYS A 387 7.08 -6.77 -27.14
C LYS A 387 8.42 -6.57 -26.43
N VAL A 388 9.36 -7.43 -26.73
CA VAL A 388 10.74 -7.24 -26.28
C VAL A 388 11.31 -5.99 -26.95
N GLY A 389 11.83 -5.06 -26.16
CA GLY A 389 12.34 -3.77 -26.62
C GLY A 389 11.46 -2.57 -26.29
N ASP A 390 10.23 -2.77 -25.87
CA ASP A 390 9.30 -1.70 -25.52
C ASP A 390 9.76 -0.92 -24.27
N ALA A 391 9.50 0.39 -24.26
CA ALA A 391 9.67 1.23 -23.08
C ALA A 391 8.44 1.10 -22.19
N ILE A 392 8.62 0.56 -20.98
CA ILE A 392 7.54 0.21 -20.07
C ILE A 392 7.58 1.04 -18.79
N VAL A 393 6.41 1.44 -18.31
CA VAL A 393 6.20 2.09 -17.01
C VAL A 393 5.24 1.24 -16.19
N ALA A 394 5.57 0.98 -14.93
CA ALA A 394 4.67 0.35 -13.98
C ALA A 394 4.74 1.12 -12.65
N GLY A 395 3.65 1.80 -12.28
CA GLY A 395 3.65 2.70 -11.13
C GLY A 395 4.77 3.73 -11.19
N GLY A 396 5.59 3.81 -10.15
CA GLY A 396 6.79 4.65 -10.08
C GLY A 396 8.05 4.03 -10.69
N SER A 397 7.97 2.85 -11.29
CA SER A 397 9.07 2.14 -11.93
C SER A 397 8.98 2.24 -13.44
N PHE A 398 10.12 2.32 -14.12
CA PHE A 398 10.20 2.33 -15.58
C PHE A 398 11.36 1.46 -16.07
N GLY A 399 11.39 1.18 -17.34
CA GLY A 399 12.49 0.43 -17.93
C GLY A 399 12.25 0.10 -19.39
N ARG A 400 13.12 -0.73 -19.93
CA ARG A 400 12.96 -1.30 -21.27
C ARG A 400 12.87 -2.81 -21.16
N VAL A 401 11.87 -3.41 -21.77
CA VAL A 401 11.67 -4.86 -21.80
C VAL A 401 12.89 -5.52 -22.43
N ARG A 402 13.72 -6.18 -21.63
CA ARG A 402 14.92 -6.89 -22.08
C ARG A 402 14.60 -8.31 -22.51
N ALA A 403 13.71 -8.96 -21.79
CA ALA A 403 13.21 -10.30 -22.05
C ALA A 403 11.87 -10.46 -21.35
N MET A 404 11.04 -11.32 -21.91
CA MET A 404 9.81 -11.81 -21.29
C MET A 404 9.91 -13.33 -21.15
N LEU A 405 9.42 -13.84 -20.04
CA LEU A 405 9.34 -15.27 -19.77
C LEU A 405 7.90 -15.65 -19.51
N ASP A 406 7.49 -16.81 -19.97
CA ASP A 406 6.21 -17.40 -19.61
C ASP A 406 6.26 -18.06 -18.22
N GLU A 407 5.18 -18.74 -17.85
CA GLU A 407 5.03 -19.47 -16.59
C GLU A 407 6.03 -20.63 -16.43
N ASP A 408 6.51 -21.21 -17.52
CA ASP A 408 7.49 -22.28 -17.53
C ASP A 408 8.95 -21.75 -17.57
N GLY A 409 9.12 -20.43 -17.63
CA GLY A 409 10.41 -19.77 -17.74
C GLY A 409 11.01 -19.80 -19.15
N ALA A 410 10.24 -20.15 -20.17
CA ALA A 410 10.66 -20.05 -21.56
C ALA A 410 10.56 -18.61 -22.08
N SER A 411 11.45 -18.23 -23.00
CA SER A 411 11.49 -16.87 -23.54
C SER A 411 10.37 -16.64 -24.53
N VAL A 412 9.67 -15.52 -24.39
CA VAL A 412 8.57 -15.07 -25.23
C VAL A 412 8.93 -13.73 -25.86
N GLU A 413 8.70 -13.56 -27.15
CA GLU A 413 8.99 -12.31 -27.85
C GLU A 413 7.82 -11.32 -27.79
N GLU A 414 6.58 -11.82 -27.78
CA GLU A 414 5.35 -11.03 -27.76
C GLU A 414 4.33 -11.61 -26.78
N ALA A 415 3.62 -10.74 -26.06
CA ALA A 415 2.54 -11.10 -25.15
C ALA A 415 1.28 -10.28 -25.49
N GLY A 416 0.25 -10.95 -25.99
CA GLY A 416 -1.04 -10.35 -26.30
C GLY A 416 -1.99 -10.27 -25.08
N PRO A 417 -3.24 -9.82 -25.29
CA PRO A 417 -4.23 -9.67 -24.23
C PRO A 417 -4.49 -10.95 -23.44
N SER A 418 -4.72 -10.81 -22.15
CA SER A 418 -4.93 -11.88 -21.15
C SER A 418 -3.75 -12.84 -20.95
N ARG A 419 -2.57 -12.54 -21.49
CA ARG A 419 -1.39 -13.35 -21.28
C ARG A 419 -0.57 -12.84 -20.09
N PRO A 420 -0.32 -13.66 -19.07
CA PRO A 420 0.62 -13.31 -18.00
C PRO A 420 2.05 -13.56 -18.49
N VAL A 421 2.97 -12.63 -18.21
CA VAL A 421 4.38 -12.78 -18.53
C VAL A 421 5.26 -12.17 -17.45
N GLN A 422 6.42 -12.76 -17.21
CA GLN A 422 7.45 -12.20 -16.37
C GLN A 422 8.33 -11.25 -17.20
N VAL A 423 8.30 -9.97 -16.88
CA VAL A 423 9.05 -8.92 -17.57
C VAL A 423 10.34 -8.60 -16.84
N LEU A 424 11.46 -8.63 -17.57
CA LEU A 424 12.77 -8.25 -17.11
C LEU A 424 13.18 -6.92 -17.76
N GLY A 425 13.76 -6.02 -16.97
CA GLY A 425 14.29 -4.77 -17.52
C GLY A 425 13.87 -3.51 -16.79
N PHE A 426 13.07 -3.60 -15.76
CA PHE A 426 12.74 -2.48 -14.88
C PHE A 426 13.98 -1.93 -14.16
N THR A 427 13.97 -0.63 -13.84
CA THR A 427 15.01 0.03 -13.04
C THR A 427 14.85 -0.20 -11.55
N SER A 428 13.63 -0.39 -11.08
CA SER A 428 13.26 -0.72 -9.70
C SER A 428 12.11 -1.72 -9.69
N VAL A 429 11.87 -2.34 -8.55
CA VAL A 429 10.73 -3.26 -8.39
C VAL A 429 9.44 -2.43 -8.33
N PRO A 430 8.47 -2.61 -9.24
CA PRO A 430 7.16 -1.98 -9.14
C PRO A 430 6.35 -2.55 -7.97
N ASN A 431 5.33 -1.81 -7.52
CA ASN A 431 4.41 -2.34 -6.53
C ASN A 431 3.44 -3.34 -7.20
N ALA A 432 2.99 -4.30 -6.43
CA ALA A 432 1.94 -5.19 -6.88
C ALA A 432 0.61 -4.41 -7.02
N GLY A 433 -0.08 -4.60 -8.15
CA GLY A 433 -1.29 -3.85 -8.49
C GLY A 433 -1.07 -2.55 -9.25
N ASP A 434 0.19 -2.13 -9.45
CA ASP A 434 0.47 -0.97 -10.30
C ASP A 434 0.02 -1.23 -11.75
N THR A 435 -0.65 -0.23 -12.34
CA THR A 435 -0.94 -0.26 -13.77
C THR A 435 0.33 -0.08 -14.57
N PHE A 436 0.52 -0.92 -15.58
CA PHE A 436 1.61 -0.73 -16.52
C PHE A 436 1.10 -0.25 -17.88
N LEU A 437 1.95 0.47 -18.59
CA LEU A 437 1.73 0.89 -19.95
C LEU A 437 3.06 0.93 -20.72
N VAL A 438 2.97 0.77 -22.03
CA VAL A 438 4.06 1.03 -22.95
C VAL A 438 4.03 2.51 -23.32
N ALA A 439 5.19 3.16 -23.30
CA ALA A 439 5.38 4.54 -23.70
C ALA A 439 6.18 4.60 -25.01
N GLU A 440 6.02 5.69 -25.78
CA GLU A 440 6.69 5.86 -27.06
C GLU A 440 8.23 5.76 -26.95
N ASP A 441 8.79 6.32 -25.87
CA ASP A 441 10.23 6.31 -25.63
C ASP A 441 10.61 6.20 -24.14
N ASP A 442 11.89 5.90 -23.88
CA ASP A 442 12.43 5.77 -22.52
C ASP A 442 12.37 7.09 -21.71
N ARG A 443 12.35 8.24 -22.42
CA ARG A 443 12.29 9.55 -21.76
C ARG A 443 10.90 9.83 -21.23
N THR A 444 9.90 9.56 -22.04
CA THR A 444 8.48 9.69 -21.65
C THR A 444 8.16 8.71 -20.53
N ALA A 445 8.60 7.45 -20.65
CA ALA A 445 8.49 6.43 -19.61
C ALA A 445 9.05 6.92 -18.27
N ARG A 446 10.26 7.47 -18.29
CA ARG A 446 10.91 8.01 -17.10
C ARG A 446 10.14 9.20 -16.50
N GLN A 447 9.66 10.12 -17.31
CA GLN A 447 8.94 11.32 -16.85
C GLN A 447 7.61 10.94 -16.19
N ILE A 448 6.87 9.97 -16.74
CA ILE A 448 5.63 9.45 -16.16
C ILE A 448 5.96 8.82 -14.79
N ALA A 449 6.96 7.93 -14.73
CA ALA A 449 7.36 7.29 -13.48
C ALA A 449 7.79 8.29 -12.39
N GLU A 450 8.60 9.30 -12.74
CA GLU A 450 9.04 10.36 -11.81
C GLU A 450 7.84 11.19 -11.29
N LYS A 451 6.86 11.51 -12.14
CA LYS A 451 5.63 12.21 -11.71
C LYS A 451 4.78 11.34 -10.77
N ARG A 452 4.55 10.05 -11.11
CA ARG A 452 3.82 9.11 -10.26
C ARG A 452 4.51 8.95 -8.90
N GLN A 453 5.83 8.77 -8.88
CA GLN A 453 6.62 8.66 -7.64
C GLN A 453 6.54 9.95 -6.79
N ALA A 454 6.56 11.12 -7.42
CA ALA A 454 6.41 12.39 -6.71
C ALA A 454 5.01 12.53 -6.11
N ALA A 455 3.97 12.14 -6.85
CA ALA A 455 2.58 12.14 -6.38
C ALA A 455 2.39 11.19 -5.18
N GLU A 456 2.92 9.98 -5.26
CA GLU A 456 2.88 9.00 -4.17
C GLU A 456 3.63 9.49 -2.93
N ARG A 457 4.84 10.04 -3.10
CA ARG A 457 5.62 10.62 -1.99
C ARG A 457 4.87 11.76 -1.31
N ASN A 458 4.24 12.65 -2.07
CA ASN A 458 3.45 13.75 -1.52
C ASN A 458 2.24 13.23 -0.74
N ALA A 459 1.56 12.19 -1.24
CA ALA A 459 0.45 11.55 -0.54
C ALA A 459 0.89 10.89 0.79
N GLN A 460 2.04 10.22 0.80
CA GLN A 460 2.61 9.63 2.01
C GLN A 460 3.00 10.71 3.04
N LEU A 461 3.62 11.81 2.59
CA LEU A 461 3.98 12.93 3.45
C LEU A 461 2.74 13.64 4.02
N ALA A 462 1.67 13.75 3.25
CA ALA A 462 0.41 14.31 3.72
C ALA A 462 -0.22 13.43 4.82
N LYS A 463 -0.24 12.11 4.64
CA LYS A 463 -0.70 11.15 5.67
C LYS A 463 0.15 11.19 6.95
N ALA A 464 1.48 11.35 6.81
CA ALA A 464 2.41 11.39 7.95
C ALA A 464 2.36 12.70 8.76
N ARG A 465 1.80 13.78 8.21
CA ARG A 465 1.70 15.09 8.86
C ARG A 465 0.58 15.18 9.90
N LYS A 466 0.39 14.19 10.76
CA LYS A 466 -0.43 14.39 11.98
C LYS A 466 0.29 15.40 12.88
N LYS A 467 -0.36 16.53 13.20
CA LYS A 467 0.17 17.44 14.22
C LYS A 467 0.18 16.72 15.55
N VAL A 468 1.36 16.44 16.05
CA VAL A 468 1.53 15.95 17.43
C VAL A 468 1.30 17.16 18.33
N SER A 469 0.24 17.16 19.13
CA SER A 469 0.02 18.15 20.20
C SER A 469 1.09 17.95 21.28
N LEU A 470 1.36 18.98 22.07
CA LEU A 470 2.30 18.83 23.20
C LEU A 470 1.81 17.79 24.22
N GLU A 471 0.49 17.63 24.32
CA GLU A 471 -0.16 16.60 25.14
C GLU A 471 0.07 15.22 24.58
N ASP A 472 -0.14 15.04 23.25
CA ASP A 472 0.17 13.78 22.54
C ASP A 472 1.65 13.42 22.65
N PHE A 473 2.56 14.41 22.61
CA PHE A 473 3.99 14.16 22.77
C PHE A 473 4.34 13.68 24.19
N MET A 474 3.66 14.19 25.19
CA MET A 474 3.83 13.74 26.58
C MET A 474 3.21 12.36 26.84
N GLU A 475 2.13 12.00 26.13
CA GLU A 475 1.54 10.66 26.16
C GLU A 475 2.38 9.67 25.35
N GLN A 476 2.83 10.02 24.16
CA GLN A 476 3.74 9.19 23.35
C GLN A 476 5.06 8.86 24.06
N SER A 477 5.55 9.76 24.93
CA SER A 477 6.77 9.48 25.73
C SER A 477 6.59 8.36 26.77
N LYS A 478 5.36 7.92 27.04
CA LYS A 478 5.03 6.83 27.97
C LYS A 478 4.76 5.50 27.25
N VAL A 479 4.55 5.54 25.93
CA VAL A 479 4.26 4.36 25.10
C VAL A 479 5.56 3.69 24.69
N SER A 480 5.65 2.38 24.91
CA SER A 480 6.77 1.58 24.42
C SER A 480 6.55 1.29 22.93
N THR A 481 7.46 1.74 22.06
CA THR A 481 7.34 1.56 20.62
C THR A 481 8.26 0.45 20.11
N LEU A 482 7.71 -0.55 19.42
CA LEU A 482 8.47 -1.54 18.67
C LEU A 482 8.67 -1.07 17.24
N ASN A 483 9.91 -0.76 16.89
CA ASN A 483 10.28 -0.35 15.54
C ASN A 483 10.66 -1.56 14.70
N LEU A 484 10.11 -1.67 13.49
CA LEU A 484 10.37 -2.77 12.57
C LEU A 484 10.89 -2.27 11.22
N ILE A 485 11.76 -3.08 10.61
CA ILE A 485 12.13 -3.00 9.19
C ILE A 485 11.70 -4.30 8.54
N LEU A 486 10.85 -4.22 7.51
CA LEU A 486 10.31 -5.38 6.82
C LEU A 486 11.03 -5.59 5.49
N LYS A 487 11.51 -6.81 5.26
CA LYS A 487 12.10 -7.24 3.99
C LYS A 487 11.45 -8.54 3.55
N GLY A 488 10.97 -8.58 2.32
CA GLY A 488 10.36 -9.77 1.74
C GLY A 488 10.93 -10.13 0.38
N ASP A 489 10.57 -11.30 -0.09
CA ASP A 489 10.91 -11.81 -1.41
C ASP A 489 10.14 -11.08 -2.51
N VAL A 490 8.84 -10.84 -2.30
CA VAL A 490 7.94 -10.16 -3.24
C VAL A 490 7.23 -8.97 -2.61
N SER A 491 6.76 -8.04 -3.44
CA SER A 491 6.10 -6.81 -2.98
C SER A 491 4.80 -7.08 -2.24
N GLY A 492 4.00 -8.03 -2.72
CA GLY A 492 2.72 -8.38 -2.09
C GLY A 492 2.87 -9.02 -0.72
N SER A 493 3.88 -9.87 -0.50
CA SER A 493 4.14 -10.47 0.83
C SER A 493 4.54 -9.43 1.88
N VAL A 494 5.32 -8.41 1.47
CA VAL A 494 5.71 -7.31 2.38
C VAL A 494 4.49 -6.47 2.76
N GLU A 495 3.63 -6.15 1.79
CA GLU A 495 2.38 -5.42 2.01
C GLU A 495 1.45 -6.18 2.96
N ALA A 496 1.22 -7.46 2.69
CA ALA A 496 0.37 -8.31 3.53
C ALA A 496 0.88 -8.44 4.97
N LEU A 497 2.21 -8.56 5.15
CA LEU A 497 2.80 -8.62 6.48
C LEU A 497 2.66 -7.28 7.22
N GLU A 498 2.87 -6.15 6.54
CA GLU A 498 2.67 -4.81 7.11
C GLU A 498 1.22 -4.61 7.55
N ASP A 499 0.25 -4.91 6.67
CA ASP A 499 -1.18 -4.75 6.95
C ASP A 499 -1.63 -5.63 8.13
N ALA A 500 -1.19 -6.89 8.17
CA ALA A 500 -1.50 -7.80 9.27
C ALA A 500 -0.91 -7.32 10.61
N LEU A 501 0.31 -6.81 10.61
CA LEU A 501 0.96 -6.28 11.80
C LEU A 501 0.31 -4.98 12.29
N MET A 502 -0.16 -4.11 11.39
CA MET A 502 -0.85 -2.87 11.74
C MET A 502 -2.26 -3.09 12.28
N GLN A 503 -2.85 -4.28 12.05
CA GLN A 503 -4.17 -4.68 12.58
C GLN A 503 -4.09 -5.33 13.97
N LEU A 504 -2.88 -5.61 14.49
CA LEU A 504 -2.72 -6.18 15.82
C LEU A 504 -3.21 -5.20 16.89
N ASP A 505 -4.17 -5.64 17.70
CA ASP A 505 -4.62 -4.88 18.87
C ASP A 505 -3.74 -5.24 20.07
N VAL A 506 -2.85 -4.33 20.42
CA VAL A 506 -1.88 -4.51 21.52
C VAL A 506 -2.12 -3.61 22.73
N GLY A 507 -3.27 -2.89 22.72
CA GLY A 507 -3.62 -1.95 23.79
C GLY A 507 -2.92 -0.59 23.65
N ALA A 508 -3.29 0.36 24.51
CA ALA A 508 -2.85 1.76 24.40
C ALA A 508 -1.41 2.02 24.92
N GLU A 509 -0.77 1.05 25.57
CA GLU A 509 0.57 1.23 26.19
C GLU A 509 1.74 0.87 25.27
N VAL A 510 1.48 0.18 24.16
CA VAL A 510 2.50 -0.27 23.20
C VAL A 510 2.10 0.15 21.79
N ASP A 511 3.05 0.62 21.02
CA ASP A 511 2.86 1.02 19.61
C ASP A 511 3.80 0.22 18.71
N LEU A 512 3.33 -0.13 17.52
CA LEU A 512 4.11 -0.79 16.49
C LEU A 512 4.35 0.18 15.34
N ARG A 513 5.61 0.32 14.94
CA ARG A 513 5.98 1.23 13.86
C ARG A 513 6.86 0.55 12.82
N VAL A 514 6.38 0.46 11.59
CA VAL A 514 7.19 0.06 10.43
C VAL A 514 7.96 1.29 9.92
N ILE A 515 9.30 1.27 10.07
CA ILE A 515 10.18 2.37 9.66
C ILE A 515 10.50 2.29 8.18
N HIS A 516 10.74 1.07 7.71
CA HIS A 516 11.11 0.83 6.32
C HIS A 516 10.60 -0.52 5.85
N ARG A 517 10.19 -0.57 4.60
CA ARG A 517 9.81 -1.80 3.89
C ARG A 517 10.54 -1.89 2.57
N GLY A 518 10.84 -3.10 2.12
CA GLY A 518 11.50 -3.29 0.84
C GLY A 518 11.54 -4.74 0.39
N VAL A 519 11.75 -4.91 -0.90
CA VAL A 519 11.82 -6.22 -1.57
C VAL A 519 13.27 -6.61 -1.79
N GLY A 520 13.57 -7.89 -1.64
CA GLY A 520 14.89 -8.47 -1.86
C GLY A 520 15.68 -8.74 -0.57
N ALA A 521 16.94 -9.12 -0.71
CA ALA A 521 17.79 -9.50 0.40
C ALA A 521 18.03 -8.33 1.38
N ILE A 522 18.25 -8.67 2.66
CA ILE A 522 18.61 -7.68 3.69
C ILE A 522 20.01 -7.15 3.40
N THR A 523 20.13 -5.82 3.29
CA THR A 523 21.38 -5.12 2.94
C THR A 523 22.04 -4.46 4.15
N LYS A 524 23.30 -4.04 4.00
CA LYS A 524 24.00 -3.27 5.04
C LYS A 524 23.30 -1.95 5.38
N SER A 525 22.65 -1.32 4.40
CA SER A 525 21.87 -0.09 4.62
C SER A 525 20.68 -0.32 5.54
N ASP A 526 20.02 -1.46 5.41
CA ASP A 526 18.90 -1.85 6.27
C ASP A 526 19.38 -2.06 7.72
N ILE A 527 20.53 -2.71 7.91
CA ILE A 527 21.12 -2.90 9.24
C ILE A 527 21.54 -1.56 9.86
N THR A 528 22.16 -0.67 9.07
CA THR A 528 22.54 0.67 9.55
C THR A 528 21.31 1.48 9.97
N LEU A 529 20.23 1.40 9.20
CA LEU A 529 18.96 2.06 9.55
C LEU A 529 18.36 1.44 10.82
N ALA A 530 18.39 0.11 10.96
CA ALA A 530 17.92 -0.59 12.15
C ALA A 530 18.72 -0.20 13.41
N SER A 531 20.04 -0.14 13.32
CA SER A 531 20.92 0.31 14.41
C SER A 531 20.59 1.75 14.83
N ALA A 532 20.42 2.67 13.86
CA ALA A 532 20.11 4.08 14.13
C ALA A 532 18.71 4.30 14.74
N SER A 533 17.75 3.43 14.44
CA SER A 533 16.35 3.55 14.87
C SER A 533 15.96 2.56 15.97
N THR A 534 16.89 1.77 16.47
CA THR A 534 16.65 0.68 17.45
C THR A 534 15.52 -0.23 16.96
N ALA A 535 15.61 -0.66 15.71
CA ALA A 535 14.59 -1.48 15.06
C ALA A 535 15.02 -2.94 14.93
N VAL A 536 14.04 -3.85 14.94
CA VAL A 536 14.23 -5.26 14.59
C VAL A 536 14.01 -5.43 13.09
N VAL A 537 14.88 -6.20 12.45
CA VAL A 537 14.76 -6.50 11.02
C VAL A 537 14.05 -7.84 10.83
N ILE A 538 12.93 -7.82 10.12
CA ILE A 538 12.16 -9.01 9.78
C ILE A 538 12.42 -9.36 8.32
N GLY A 539 12.95 -10.55 8.07
CA GLY A 539 13.13 -11.14 6.74
C GLY A 539 12.07 -12.20 6.45
N PHE A 540 11.17 -11.93 5.51
CA PHE A 540 10.16 -12.88 5.06
C PHE A 540 10.63 -13.55 3.76
N ASN A 541 10.87 -14.86 3.80
CA ASN A 541 11.47 -15.66 2.72
C ASN A 541 12.84 -15.14 2.21
N VAL A 542 13.44 -14.16 2.87
CA VAL A 542 14.72 -13.57 2.48
C VAL A 542 15.74 -13.71 3.60
N LYS A 543 17.00 -13.86 3.22
CA LYS A 543 18.12 -13.94 4.16
C LYS A 543 19.14 -12.85 3.84
N PRO A 544 19.90 -12.35 4.83
CA PRO A 544 20.99 -11.44 4.61
C PRO A 544 22.11 -12.14 3.81
N GLU A 545 22.89 -11.34 3.12
CA GLU A 545 24.17 -11.82 2.62
C GLU A 545 25.09 -12.17 3.79
N PRO A 546 26.04 -13.13 3.64
CA PRO A 546 26.92 -13.56 4.74
C PRO A 546 27.68 -12.41 5.42
N GLN A 547 28.13 -11.41 4.64
CA GLN A 547 28.78 -10.22 5.18
C GLN A 547 27.84 -9.31 5.95
N THR A 548 26.58 -9.24 5.53
CA THR A 548 25.53 -8.44 6.20
C THR A 548 25.10 -9.08 7.52
N ALA A 549 25.06 -10.41 7.60
CA ALA A 549 24.80 -11.12 8.84
C ALA A 549 25.87 -10.82 9.91
N ILE A 550 27.17 -10.90 9.53
CA ILE A 550 28.26 -10.56 10.44
C ILE A 550 28.17 -9.09 10.87
N PHE A 551 27.81 -8.20 9.96
CA PHE A 551 27.65 -6.77 10.25
C PHE A 551 26.47 -6.53 11.22
N ALA A 552 25.36 -7.23 11.07
CA ALA A 552 24.22 -7.16 11.99
C ALA A 552 24.63 -7.57 13.42
N ASP A 553 25.37 -8.66 13.56
CA ASP A 553 25.90 -9.12 14.86
C ASP A 553 26.85 -8.07 15.48
N GLN A 554 27.69 -7.41 14.69
CA GLN A 554 28.61 -6.36 15.14
C GLN A 554 27.90 -5.10 15.62
N GLU A 555 26.82 -4.71 14.94
CA GLU A 555 25.99 -3.56 15.28
C GLU A 555 24.95 -3.87 16.39
N GLY A 556 24.84 -5.15 16.79
CA GLY A 556 23.87 -5.58 17.79
C GLY A 556 22.40 -5.49 17.31
N VAL A 557 22.17 -5.58 15.99
CA VAL A 557 20.84 -5.53 15.40
C VAL A 557 20.23 -6.91 15.34
N GLU A 558 19.05 -7.06 15.92
CA GLU A 558 18.30 -8.30 15.86
C GLU A 558 17.67 -8.50 14.48
N VAL A 559 17.94 -9.65 13.86
CA VAL A 559 17.39 -10.03 12.55
C VAL A 559 16.66 -11.36 12.68
N ARG A 560 15.39 -11.38 12.36
CA ARG A 560 14.53 -12.56 12.41
C ARG A 560 14.07 -12.98 11.04
N PHE A 561 13.90 -14.30 10.84
CA PHE A 561 13.54 -14.89 9.54
C PHE A 561 12.32 -15.75 9.67
N TYR A 562 11.37 -15.53 8.76
CA TYR A 562 10.15 -16.30 8.68
C TYR A 562 9.89 -16.71 7.23
N SER A 563 9.34 -17.90 7.06
CA SER A 563 8.85 -18.40 5.76
C SER A 563 7.35 -18.65 5.76
N VAL A 564 6.70 -18.47 6.91
CA VAL A 564 5.24 -18.58 7.06
C VAL A 564 4.77 -17.33 7.80
N ILE A 565 3.78 -16.63 7.25
CA ILE A 565 3.32 -15.34 7.76
C ILE A 565 2.75 -15.42 9.18
N TYR A 566 2.07 -16.52 9.52
CA TYR A 566 1.52 -16.77 10.87
C TYR A 566 2.59 -16.72 11.95
N ASN A 567 3.72 -17.37 11.71
CA ASN A 567 4.82 -17.42 12.68
C ASN A 567 5.42 -16.03 12.93
N ALA A 568 5.47 -15.19 11.88
CA ALA A 568 5.94 -13.82 12.01
C ALA A 568 4.97 -12.98 12.84
N ILE A 569 3.67 -13.07 12.57
CA ILE A 569 2.63 -12.32 13.30
C ILE A 569 2.59 -12.74 14.76
N GLU A 570 2.54 -14.06 15.06
CA GLU A 570 2.47 -14.60 16.41
C GLU A 570 3.68 -14.18 17.25
N GLU A 571 4.90 -14.29 16.70
CA GLU A 571 6.12 -13.96 17.45
C GLU A 571 6.23 -12.45 17.71
N ILE A 572 5.80 -11.60 16.77
CA ILE A 572 5.76 -10.15 16.97
C ILE A 572 4.68 -9.77 17.98
N GLU A 573 3.50 -10.41 17.94
CA GLU A 573 2.45 -10.21 18.93
C GLU A 573 2.92 -10.59 20.35
N LEU A 574 3.61 -11.72 20.48
CA LEU A 574 4.23 -12.13 21.76
C LEU A 574 5.29 -11.13 22.23
N SER A 575 6.08 -10.58 21.30
CA SER A 575 7.09 -9.56 21.60
C SER A 575 6.43 -8.25 22.09
N LEU A 576 5.33 -7.84 21.46
CA LEU A 576 4.55 -6.66 21.87
C LEU A 576 3.90 -6.87 23.24
N LYS A 577 3.30 -8.04 23.50
CA LYS A 577 2.77 -8.41 24.82
C LYS A 577 3.85 -8.40 25.90
N GLY A 578 5.08 -8.77 25.56
CA GLY A 578 6.23 -8.72 26.46
C GLY A 578 6.69 -7.29 26.82
N LEU A 579 6.31 -6.28 26.04
CA LEU A 579 6.57 -4.87 26.34
C LEU A 579 5.52 -4.23 27.25
N LEU A 580 4.37 -4.88 27.45
CA LEU A 580 3.33 -4.41 28.36
C LEU A 580 3.84 -4.45 29.81
N LYS A 581 3.43 -3.47 30.59
CA LYS A 581 3.72 -3.47 32.03
C LYS A 581 2.92 -4.57 32.70
N PRO A 582 3.51 -5.28 33.68
CA PRO A 582 2.78 -6.29 34.40
C PRO A 582 1.63 -5.65 35.21
N GLU A 583 0.42 -6.07 34.95
CA GLU A 583 -0.74 -5.74 35.78
C GLU A 583 -0.75 -6.66 36.97
N PHE A 584 -0.89 -6.08 38.17
CA PHE A 584 -0.97 -6.82 39.40
C PHE A 584 -2.42 -6.88 39.86
N GLU A 585 -2.98 -8.07 39.91
CA GLU A 585 -4.28 -8.31 40.54
C GLU A 585 -4.10 -8.62 42.01
N GLU A 586 -4.82 -7.90 42.88
CA GLU A 586 -4.82 -8.19 44.31
C GLU A 586 -5.69 -9.40 44.60
N VAL A 587 -5.06 -10.52 44.94
CA VAL A 587 -5.75 -11.72 45.35
C VAL A 587 -5.78 -11.80 46.89
N VAL A 588 -6.98 -11.77 47.46
CA VAL A 588 -7.16 -11.96 48.88
C VAL A 588 -6.80 -13.40 49.26
N LEU A 589 -5.68 -13.59 49.93
CA LEU A 589 -5.23 -14.93 50.37
C LEU A 589 -5.98 -15.43 51.60
N GLY A 590 -6.41 -14.54 52.45
CA GLY A 590 -7.14 -14.88 53.67
C GLY A 590 -7.44 -13.66 54.54
N SER A 591 -8.29 -13.83 55.52
CA SER A 591 -8.64 -12.82 56.51
C SER A 591 -8.35 -13.30 57.93
N ALA A 592 -7.97 -12.35 58.78
CA ALA A 592 -7.73 -12.60 60.19
C ALA A 592 -8.34 -11.51 61.06
N GLU A 593 -8.95 -11.93 62.17
CA GLU A 593 -9.51 -11.04 63.17
C GLU A 593 -8.51 -10.78 64.30
N VAL A 594 -8.25 -9.51 64.61
CA VAL A 594 -7.38 -9.11 65.71
C VAL A 594 -8.13 -9.31 67.04
N ARG A 595 -7.65 -10.21 67.88
CA ARG A 595 -8.24 -10.53 69.19
C ARG A 595 -7.59 -9.79 70.32
N ASP A 596 -6.26 -9.68 70.31
CA ASP A 596 -5.48 -9.07 71.39
C ASP A 596 -4.32 -8.21 70.84
N LEU A 597 -3.92 -7.20 71.64
CA LEU A 597 -2.80 -6.33 71.30
C LEU A 597 -1.68 -6.49 72.35
N PHE A 598 -0.50 -6.95 71.97
CA PHE A 598 0.67 -7.11 72.82
C PHE A 598 1.68 -5.98 72.51
N LYS A 599 2.24 -5.37 73.55
CA LYS A 599 3.32 -4.41 73.46
C LYS A 599 4.68 -5.06 73.72
N SER A 600 5.56 -5.00 72.75
CA SER A 600 6.95 -5.46 72.86
C SER A 600 7.90 -4.28 72.78
N SER A 601 8.88 -4.22 73.66
CA SER A 601 9.90 -3.15 73.66
C SER A 601 10.84 -3.19 72.46
N LYS A 602 10.89 -4.31 71.69
CA LYS A 602 11.78 -4.53 70.57
C LYS A 602 11.09 -4.34 69.21
N VAL A 603 9.78 -4.60 69.11
CA VAL A 603 9.05 -4.70 67.85
C VAL A 603 7.82 -3.78 67.79
N GLY A 604 7.51 -3.09 68.92
CA GLY A 604 6.32 -2.22 68.97
C GLY A 604 5.05 -2.99 69.36
N THR A 605 3.91 -2.60 68.85
CA THR A 605 2.61 -3.21 69.10
C THR A 605 2.41 -4.40 68.15
N ILE A 606 2.12 -5.56 68.74
CA ILE A 606 1.88 -6.83 68.03
C ILE A 606 0.39 -7.15 68.07
N ALA A 607 -0.25 -7.40 66.96
CA ALA A 607 -1.64 -7.82 66.88
C ALA A 607 -1.72 -9.35 66.99
N GLY A 608 -2.31 -9.85 68.04
CA GLY A 608 -2.66 -11.28 68.22
C GLY A 608 -3.94 -11.55 67.39
N SER A 609 -3.78 -12.25 66.27
CA SER A 609 -4.87 -12.43 65.31
C SER A 609 -5.21 -13.91 65.14
N ILE A 610 -6.49 -14.19 64.90
CA ILE A 610 -7.00 -15.51 64.51
C ILE A 610 -7.39 -15.47 63.06
N VAL A 611 -6.89 -16.40 62.25
CA VAL A 611 -7.27 -16.55 60.83
C VAL A 611 -8.71 -17.04 60.78
N THR A 612 -9.57 -16.24 60.16
CA THR A 612 -11.00 -16.54 60.00
C THR A 612 -11.28 -17.22 58.66
N GLU A 613 -10.50 -16.88 57.64
CA GLU A 613 -10.72 -17.41 56.30
C GLU A 613 -9.39 -17.48 55.52
N GLY A 614 -9.18 -18.53 54.73
CA GLY A 614 -8.03 -18.67 53.86
C GLY A 614 -6.71 -18.94 54.58
N ILE A 615 -5.59 -18.43 54.02
CA ILE A 615 -4.22 -18.66 54.48
C ILE A 615 -3.48 -17.32 54.58
N ILE A 616 -2.80 -17.07 55.70
CA ILE A 616 -1.90 -15.93 55.83
C ILE A 616 -0.46 -16.40 55.62
N ARG A 617 0.21 -15.76 54.64
CA ARG A 617 1.62 -16.04 54.32
C ARG A 617 2.53 -14.95 54.87
N ARG A 618 3.72 -15.36 55.30
CA ARG A 618 4.76 -14.42 55.70
C ARG A 618 5.16 -13.54 54.49
N ASN A 619 5.30 -12.25 54.69
CA ASN A 619 5.62 -11.23 53.68
C ASN A 619 4.49 -10.98 52.64
N ALA A 620 3.25 -11.42 52.89
CA ALA A 620 2.11 -10.95 52.11
C ALA A 620 1.70 -9.56 52.62
N LYS A 621 1.28 -8.71 51.70
CA LYS A 621 0.71 -7.40 52.04
C LYS A 621 -0.54 -7.58 52.89
N ALA A 622 -0.72 -6.72 53.88
CA ALA A 622 -1.86 -6.77 54.79
C ALA A 622 -2.62 -5.44 54.80
N ARG A 623 -3.94 -5.54 54.65
CA ARG A 623 -4.84 -4.38 54.76
C ARG A 623 -5.61 -4.49 56.09
N VAL A 624 -5.42 -3.50 56.95
CA VAL A 624 -6.13 -3.44 58.23
C VAL A 624 -7.44 -2.69 58.06
N MET A 625 -8.55 -3.35 58.36
CA MET A 625 -9.89 -2.83 58.26
C MET A 625 -10.55 -2.66 59.63
N ARG A 626 -11.33 -1.57 59.80
CA ARG A 626 -12.20 -1.35 60.95
C ARG A 626 -13.53 -0.78 60.46
N ASP A 627 -14.63 -1.40 60.88
CA ASP A 627 -15.99 -1.01 60.50
C ASP A 627 -16.19 -0.84 58.96
N GLY A 628 -15.53 -1.71 58.19
CA GLY A 628 -15.58 -1.71 56.74
C GLY A 628 -14.68 -0.66 56.06
N ALA A 629 -13.92 0.15 56.81
CA ALA A 629 -12.98 1.14 56.26
C ALA A 629 -11.53 0.67 56.44
N THR A 630 -10.70 0.85 55.39
CA THR A 630 -9.26 0.57 55.43
C THR A 630 -8.54 1.64 56.27
N ILE A 631 -7.84 1.21 57.33
CA ILE A 631 -7.10 2.10 58.24
C ILE A 631 -5.63 2.15 57.88
N ALA A 632 -5.06 1.05 57.47
CA ALA A 632 -3.66 0.92 57.11
C ALA A 632 -3.48 -0.19 56.09
N GLU A 633 -2.50 -0.02 55.21
CA GLU A 633 -2.10 -0.99 54.18
C GLU A 633 -0.56 -1.04 54.14
N GLU A 634 0.02 -2.23 54.28
CA GLU A 634 1.46 -2.47 54.20
C GLU A 634 1.78 -3.73 53.41
#